data_85727feddd0c18d72682a1f99fba8e6e
#
_entry.id   85727feddd0c18d72682a1f99fba8e6e
#
_cell.length_a   1.000
_cell.length_b   1.000
_cell.length_c   1.000
_cell.angle_alpha   90.00
_cell.angle_beta   90.00
_cell.angle_gamma   90.00
#
_symmetry.space_group_name_H-M   'P 1'
#
loop_
_entity.id
_entity.type
_entity.pdbx_description
1 polymer ?
#
loop_
_entity_poly.entity_id
_entity_poly.type
_entity_poly.pdbx_seq_one_letter_code
_entity_poly.pdbx_strand_id
1 'polypeptide(L)'
;MKRNVYLDEAPLDQAVRELFATLKRRGVIGTLPGEPIAVDVAAMGRITAEPVFAGISSPHYHACAMDGAAVKSDSTFAASERRPVTLKLGEDAVMADTGDPLPFGFDAVIMVEDLVETTDESITIIAPAKPWQHVRSVGEDIVATELVLPENHVIRAIDIGAMLAAGVTQVQVRRRPRVAIIPTGDELVAPGSKLRAGDIVEFNSRIIGGFVSEWGGEPVFHDIVRDEFEAITQAVRQASGECDIVIVNAGSSAGSEDYTSAVAGRLGEVIVHGVAIKPGKPTILGIVEGRSFIGVPGYPVSASLACELFLRPLIARMLARPMEPLPQVTATATRRIVSTPGATEFVRVKVGDVGGKLVVTPLPRGAGAIMSLVKADGIVRVPPEIQGIDEGASVQVELLRSLNQIRHTIMAIGSHDLALDILSTFLARAYPGMSLSSAHVGSMGGLMAMRRGEAHIAGTHLIDEETGEYNVPYVKRLLDPEDYALVNLVHREQGFIVLPNNPRSITGFGDLVRSDIAFVNRQRGAGTRVLLDMELGKLGIDSSQVKGYSHEEYTHMGVAASVANGAADVGLGIHSAAVALNLDFVPVSTEQYDLLTTREFLESEMMNALLAVIRSDEFKSTVLAMGGYDLSDTGKVVWQGWAS
;
A
#
# COMPACT_ATOMS: atom_id res chain seq x y z
N MET A 1 34.11 5.36 26.17
CA MET A 1 32.83 5.89 26.71
C MET A 1 32.11 4.79 27.49
N LYS A 2 31.46 5.10 28.63
CA LYS A 2 30.66 4.12 29.36
C LYS A 2 29.44 3.73 28.51
N ARG A 3 29.23 2.42 28.26
CA ARG A 3 28.04 1.90 27.62
C ARG A 3 26.80 2.31 28.43
N ASN A 4 25.97 3.20 27.90
CA ASN A 4 24.62 3.41 28.39
C ASN A 4 23.72 2.36 27.73
N VAL A 5 23.63 1.16 28.35
CA VAL A 5 22.91 -0.01 27.80
C VAL A 5 21.39 0.12 27.97
N TYR A 6 20.93 1.10 28.71
CA TYR A 6 19.49 1.30 28.98
C TYR A 6 19.02 2.56 28.27
N LEU A 7 18.17 2.36 27.22
CA LEU A 7 17.35 3.43 26.67
C LEU A 7 16.25 3.74 27.70
N ASP A 8 16.10 5.03 28.03
CA ASP A 8 14.98 5.51 28.85
C ASP A 8 13.76 5.70 27.92
N GLU A 9 13.06 4.56 27.66
CA GLU A 9 12.00 4.50 26.66
C GLU A 9 10.77 5.28 27.09
N ALA A 10 10.51 6.41 26.44
CA ALA A 10 9.28 7.17 26.68
C ALA A 10 8.06 6.43 26.10
N PRO A 11 6.92 6.33 26.84
CA PRO A 11 5.66 5.92 26.26
C PRO A 11 5.31 6.73 25.02
N LEU A 12 4.71 6.11 23.99
CA LEU A 12 4.44 6.76 22.70
C LEU A 12 3.72 8.11 22.85
N ASP A 13 2.62 8.14 23.60
CA ASP A 13 1.83 9.37 23.79
C ASP A 13 2.61 10.45 24.52
N GLN A 14 3.51 10.09 25.43
CA GLN A 14 4.41 11.02 26.11
C GLN A 14 5.44 11.57 25.12
N ALA A 15 6.09 10.71 24.34
CA ALA A 15 7.07 11.11 23.33
C ALA A 15 6.49 12.10 22.32
N VAL A 16 5.28 11.85 21.82
CA VAL A 16 4.57 12.76 20.90
C VAL A 16 4.28 14.09 21.59
N ARG A 17 3.71 14.08 22.82
CA ARG A 17 3.41 15.32 23.56
C ARG A 17 4.68 16.14 23.83
N GLU A 18 5.76 15.52 24.30
CA GLU A 18 7.01 16.20 24.62
C GLU A 18 7.66 16.80 23.37
N LEU A 19 7.68 16.07 22.26
CA LEU A 19 8.18 16.57 20.99
C LEU A 19 7.47 17.87 20.61
N PHE A 20 6.15 17.82 20.45
CA PHE A 20 5.38 18.99 19.97
C PHE A 20 5.36 20.16 20.96
N ALA A 21 5.31 19.88 22.27
CA ALA A 21 5.37 20.92 23.29
C ALA A 21 6.73 21.63 23.27
N THR A 22 7.83 20.87 23.13
CA THR A 22 9.19 21.44 23.10
C THR A 22 9.45 22.19 21.80
N LEU A 23 9.09 21.63 20.63
CA LEU A 23 9.23 22.32 19.36
C LEU A 23 8.44 23.65 19.32
N LYS A 24 7.22 23.66 19.86
CA LYS A 24 6.41 24.87 19.98
C LYS A 24 7.06 25.89 20.94
N ARG A 25 7.49 25.46 22.11
CA ARG A 25 8.14 26.33 23.10
C ARG A 25 9.44 26.97 22.58
N ARG A 26 10.19 26.23 21.75
CA ARG A 26 11.43 26.69 21.12
C ARG A 26 11.18 27.49 19.82
N GLY A 27 9.93 27.61 19.34
CA GLY A 27 9.62 28.28 18.09
C GLY A 27 10.13 27.56 16.84
N VAL A 28 10.43 26.27 16.95
CA VAL A 28 10.97 25.44 15.84
C VAL A 28 9.87 24.96 14.90
N ILE A 29 8.65 24.81 15.41
CA ILE A 29 7.49 24.38 14.61
C ILE A 29 6.44 25.47 14.56
N GLY A 30 5.97 25.76 13.36
CA GLY A 30 4.88 26.67 13.07
C GLY A 30 4.39 26.43 11.64
N THR A 31 3.30 27.05 11.28
CA THR A 31 2.82 27.07 9.90
C THR A 31 3.84 27.81 9.02
N LEU A 32 4.24 27.20 7.91
CA LEU A 32 5.20 27.81 7.00
C LEU A 32 4.60 29.01 6.26
N PRO A 33 5.42 30.00 5.87
CA PRO A 33 4.97 31.17 5.12
C PRO A 33 4.41 30.78 3.75
N GLY A 34 3.65 31.70 3.16
CA GLY A 34 3.18 31.61 1.78
C GLY A 34 4.32 31.86 0.79
N GLU A 35 4.17 31.27 -0.38
CA GLU A 35 4.92 31.57 -1.61
C GLU A 35 3.96 31.72 -2.78
N PRO A 36 4.19 32.68 -3.70
CA PRO A 36 3.34 32.84 -4.85
C PRO A 36 3.64 31.76 -5.89
N ILE A 37 2.59 31.14 -6.41
CA ILE A 37 2.70 30.23 -7.54
C ILE A 37 1.65 30.58 -8.62
N ALA A 38 1.89 30.20 -9.87
CA ALA A 38 0.90 30.31 -10.92
C ALA A 38 -0.33 29.41 -10.61
N VAL A 39 -1.50 29.88 -11.00
CA VAL A 39 -2.74 29.10 -10.94
C VAL A 39 -2.79 28.19 -12.17
N ASP A 40 -2.18 27.03 -12.05
CA ASP A 40 -2.15 25.98 -13.06
C ASP A 40 -2.21 24.59 -12.40
N VAL A 41 -1.97 23.53 -13.16
CA VAL A 41 -2.01 22.14 -12.67
C VAL A 41 -0.98 21.90 -11.55
N ALA A 42 0.13 22.64 -11.50
CA ALA A 42 1.12 22.51 -10.42
C ALA A 42 0.62 23.03 -9.06
N ALA A 43 -0.45 23.83 -9.05
CA ALA A 43 -1.11 24.27 -7.83
C ALA A 43 -1.95 23.16 -7.16
N MET A 44 -2.28 22.09 -7.90
CA MET A 44 -3.08 20.99 -7.35
C MET A 44 -2.39 20.32 -6.14
N GLY A 45 -3.17 20.12 -5.07
CA GLY A 45 -2.67 19.55 -3.82
C GLY A 45 -1.85 20.50 -2.95
N ARG A 46 -1.55 21.72 -3.41
CA ARG A 46 -0.97 22.78 -2.59
C ARG A 46 -2.03 23.34 -1.64
N ILE A 47 -1.60 24.02 -0.60
CA ILE A 47 -2.48 24.56 0.44
C ILE A 47 -2.42 26.09 0.41
N THR A 48 -3.58 26.75 0.33
CA THR A 48 -3.66 28.22 0.33
C THR A 48 -3.06 28.77 1.62
N ALA A 49 -2.18 29.76 1.49
CA ALA A 49 -1.58 30.47 2.62
C ALA A 49 -2.39 31.69 3.06
N GLU A 50 -3.29 32.16 2.19
CA GLU A 50 -4.17 33.32 2.40
C GLU A 50 -5.52 33.03 1.74
N PRO A 51 -6.60 33.72 2.18
CA PRO A 51 -7.88 33.66 1.48
C PRO A 51 -7.74 34.18 0.04
N VAL A 52 -8.37 33.52 -0.91
CA VAL A 52 -8.39 33.91 -2.33
C VAL A 52 -9.71 34.60 -2.63
N PHE A 53 -9.64 35.85 -3.05
CA PHE A 53 -10.81 36.65 -3.43
C PHE A 53 -10.88 36.84 -4.94
N ALA A 54 -12.09 36.92 -5.49
CA ALA A 54 -12.32 37.15 -6.90
C ALA A 54 -11.84 38.55 -7.34
N GLY A 55 -11.02 38.61 -8.36
CA GLY A 55 -10.58 39.86 -8.99
C GLY A 55 -11.60 40.42 -9.97
N ILE A 56 -12.38 39.55 -10.61
CA ILE A 56 -13.43 39.89 -11.56
C ILE A 56 -14.69 39.06 -11.28
N SER A 57 -15.83 39.55 -11.75
CA SER A 57 -17.07 38.75 -11.73
C SER A 57 -17.08 37.76 -12.90
N SER A 58 -17.76 36.63 -12.71
CA SER A 58 -17.97 35.60 -13.74
C SER A 58 -19.49 35.31 -13.85
N PRO A 59 -20.11 35.53 -15.01
CA PRO A 59 -19.61 36.29 -16.16
C PRO A 59 -19.27 37.75 -15.82
N HIS A 60 -18.35 38.37 -16.54
CA HIS A 60 -17.97 39.77 -16.32
C HIS A 60 -18.81 40.76 -17.15
N TYR A 61 -19.75 40.27 -17.94
CA TYR A 61 -20.78 41.00 -18.70
C TYR A 61 -22.09 40.21 -18.65
N HIS A 62 -23.22 40.85 -18.96
CA HIS A 62 -24.48 40.15 -19.19
C HIS A 62 -24.38 39.37 -20.50
N ALA A 63 -24.55 38.09 -20.46
CA ALA A 63 -24.42 37.18 -21.62
C ALA A 63 -25.78 36.62 -22.03
N CYS A 64 -25.99 36.46 -23.32
CA CYS A 64 -27.11 35.68 -23.86
C CYS A 64 -26.93 34.21 -23.47
N ALA A 65 -27.94 33.60 -22.82
CA ALA A 65 -27.88 32.23 -22.37
C ALA A 65 -28.30 31.21 -23.43
N MET A 66 -28.92 31.64 -24.50
CA MET A 66 -29.47 30.84 -25.61
C MET A 66 -29.22 31.53 -26.94
N ASP A 67 -29.16 30.72 -27.99
CA ASP A 67 -29.19 31.22 -29.38
C ASP A 67 -30.58 31.74 -29.69
N GLY A 68 -30.65 32.91 -30.31
CA GLY A 68 -31.94 33.53 -30.64
C GLY A 68 -31.87 35.03 -30.86
N ALA A 69 -32.82 35.77 -30.32
CA ALA A 69 -32.88 37.21 -30.47
C ALA A 69 -32.90 37.93 -29.13
N ALA A 70 -31.93 38.80 -28.86
CA ALA A 70 -31.98 39.76 -27.77
C ALA A 70 -33.07 40.81 -28.05
N VAL A 71 -33.94 41.08 -27.09
CA VAL A 71 -35.10 41.95 -27.19
C VAL A 71 -35.23 42.84 -25.95
N LYS A 72 -36.01 43.91 -26.09
CA LYS A 72 -36.54 44.68 -24.97
C LYS A 72 -37.84 43.99 -24.49
N SER A 73 -37.85 43.45 -23.29
CA SER A 73 -38.97 42.64 -22.76
C SER A 73 -40.30 43.40 -22.85
N ASP A 74 -40.31 44.71 -22.58
CA ASP A 74 -41.49 45.54 -22.64
C ASP A 74 -42.11 45.61 -24.04
N SER A 75 -41.31 45.58 -25.12
CA SER A 75 -41.80 45.59 -26.50
C SER A 75 -42.49 44.27 -26.89
N THR A 76 -42.30 43.20 -26.11
CA THR A 76 -42.84 41.88 -26.36
C THR A 76 -44.18 41.60 -25.64
N PHE A 77 -44.59 42.41 -24.63
CA PHE A 77 -45.70 42.09 -23.75
C PHE A 77 -47.06 41.96 -24.44
N ALA A 78 -47.22 42.52 -25.64
CA ALA A 78 -48.44 42.37 -26.43
C ALA A 78 -48.52 41.07 -27.23
N ALA A 79 -47.43 40.28 -27.27
CA ALA A 79 -47.33 39.09 -28.11
C ALA A 79 -48.23 37.94 -27.53
N SER A 80 -48.96 37.29 -28.43
CA SER A 80 -49.71 36.07 -28.17
C SER A 80 -49.94 35.31 -29.44
N GLU A 81 -50.31 34.03 -29.41
CA GLU A 81 -50.67 33.24 -30.60
C GLU A 81 -51.72 33.94 -31.49
N ARG A 82 -52.70 34.67 -30.85
CA ARG A 82 -53.75 35.39 -31.58
C ARG A 82 -53.32 36.76 -32.06
N ARG A 83 -52.23 37.28 -31.51
CA ARG A 83 -51.68 38.60 -31.82
C ARG A 83 -50.16 38.51 -31.84
N PRO A 84 -49.60 37.97 -32.91
CA PRO A 84 -48.16 37.96 -33.12
C PRO A 84 -47.60 39.42 -33.14
N VAL A 85 -46.39 39.58 -32.62
CA VAL A 85 -45.65 40.84 -32.65
C VAL A 85 -44.44 40.66 -33.56
N THR A 86 -44.27 41.59 -34.53
CA THR A 86 -43.10 41.65 -35.39
C THR A 86 -42.14 42.71 -34.87
N LEU A 87 -40.91 42.31 -34.58
CA LEU A 87 -39.81 43.15 -34.08
C LEU A 87 -38.80 43.36 -35.18
N LYS A 88 -38.34 44.59 -35.36
CA LYS A 88 -37.38 44.98 -36.39
C LYS A 88 -35.96 44.69 -35.93
N LEU A 89 -35.21 43.96 -36.76
CA LEU A 89 -33.80 43.67 -36.48
C LEU A 89 -32.94 44.93 -36.56
N GLY A 90 -32.00 45.06 -35.57
CA GLY A 90 -31.13 46.25 -35.42
C GLY A 90 -31.79 47.40 -34.64
N GLU A 91 -33.11 47.38 -34.34
CA GLU A 91 -33.83 48.41 -33.61
C GLU A 91 -34.55 47.84 -32.36
N ASP A 92 -35.43 46.86 -32.57
CA ASP A 92 -36.23 46.20 -31.51
C ASP A 92 -35.68 44.86 -31.10
N ALA A 93 -34.89 44.21 -31.96
CA ALA A 93 -34.28 42.92 -31.74
C ALA A 93 -32.88 42.84 -32.37
N VAL A 94 -31.99 42.03 -31.81
CA VAL A 94 -30.65 41.73 -32.33
C VAL A 94 -30.44 40.21 -32.21
N MET A 95 -30.09 39.59 -33.35
CA MET A 95 -29.72 38.17 -33.31
C MET A 95 -28.47 37.99 -32.46
N ALA A 96 -28.47 37.01 -31.59
CA ALA A 96 -27.38 36.72 -30.66
C ALA A 96 -27.21 35.22 -30.44
N ASP A 97 -25.98 34.78 -30.34
CA ASP A 97 -25.65 33.40 -30.03
C ASP A 97 -25.38 33.24 -28.52
N THR A 98 -25.44 32.03 -28.06
CA THR A 98 -25.11 31.69 -26.66
C THR A 98 -23.70 32.16 -26.29
N GLY A 99 -23.59 32.97 -25.24
CA GLY A 99 -22.33 33.56 -24.79
C GLY A 99 -22.05 34.98 -25.33
N ASP A 100 -22.82 35.45 -26.30
CA ASP A 100 -22.67 36.82 -26.80
C ASP A 100 -23.00 37.84 -25.70
N PRO A 101 -22.32 38.99 -25.69
CA PRO A 101 -22.71 40.10 -24.83
C PRO A 101 -24.13 40.56 -25.15
N LEU A 102 -24.98 40.66 -24.09
CA LEU A 102 -26.30 41.23 -24.28
C LEU A 102 -26.16 42.70 -24.77
N PRO A 103 -26.73 43.04 -25.93
CA PRO A 103 -26.57 44.37 -26.46
C PRO A 103 -27.15 45.46 -25.53
N PHE A 104 -26.50 46.63 -25.50
CA PHE A 104 -26.93 47.71 -24.62
C PHE A 104 -28.39 48.14 -24.88
N GLY A 105 -29.18 48.19 -23.83
CA GLY A 105 -30.61 48.56 -23.88
C GLY A 105 -31.56 47.39 -24.12
N PHE A 106 -31.06 46.16 -24.23
CA PHE A 106 -31.85 44.93 -24.26
C PHE A 106 -31.79 44.24 -22.87
N ASP A 107 -32.82 43.49 -22.53
CA ASP A 107 -32.95 42.89 -21.19
C ASP A 107 -33.51 41.43 -21.21
N ALA A 108 -33.72 40.86 -22.40
CA ALA A 108 -34.16 39.48 -22.52
C ALA A 108 -33.68 38.85 -23.84
N VAL A 109 -33.63 37.52 -23.89
CA VAL A 109 -33.37 36.74 -25.10
C VAL A 109 -34.54 35.77 -25.33
N ILE A 110 -35.05 35.74 -26.55
CA ILE A 110 -36.03 34.75 -27.03
C ILE A 110 -35.25 33.71 -27.81
N MET A 111 -35.45 32.42 -27.46
CA MET A 111 -34.76 31.31 -28.14
C MET A 111 -35.14 31.24 -29.61
N VAL A 112 -34.22 30.79 -30.45
CA VAL A 112 -34.44 30.64 -31.89
C VAL A 112 -35.65 29.75 -32.20
N GLU A 113 -35.91 28.75 -31.36
CA GLU A 113 -37.05 27.84 -31.49
C GLU A 113 -38.40 28.51 -31.22
N ASP A 114 -38.42 29.63 -30.51
CA ASP A 114 -39.63 30.40 -30.18
C ASP A 114 -39.90 31.51 -31.19
N LEU A 115 -39.07 31.65 -32.22
CA LEU A 115 -39.27 32.57 -33.33
C LEU A 115 -40.16 31.91 -34.39
N VAL A 116 -41.33 32.54 -34.71
CA VAL A 116 -42.28 31.98 -35.66
C VAL A 116 -41.87 32.26 -37.11
N GLU A 117 -41.31 33.42 -37.36
CA GLU A 117 -40.82 33.87 -38.65
C GLU A 117 -39.57 34.74 -38.47
N THR A 118 -38.55 34.49 -39.25
CA THR A 118 -37.33 35.28 -39.25
C THR A 118 -36.99 35.65 -40.69
N THR A 119 -36.84 36.94 -40.93
CA THR A 119 -36.37 37.53 -42.21
C THR A 119 -35.07 38.29 -41.96
N ASP A 120 -34.45 38.82 -43.04
CA ASP A 120 -33.25 39.66 -42.92
C ASP A 120 -33.53 41.01 -42.21
N GLU A 121 -34.77 41.41 -42.07
CA GLU A 121 -35.17 42.71 -41.52
C GLU A 121 -35.97 42.59 -40.19
N SER A 122 -36.59 41.43 -39.88
CA SER A 122 -37.50 41.32 -38.75
C SER A 122 -37.65 39.87 -38.24
N ILE A 123 -38.08 39.76 -37.00
CA ILE A 123 -38.51 38.49 -36.35
C ILE A 123 -39.96 38.61 -35.89
N THR A 124 -40.69 37.52 -35.90
CA THR A 124 -42.07 37.45 -35.40
C THR A 124 -42.16 36.50 -34.22
N ILE A 125 -42.77 36.98 -33.13
CA ILE A 125 -42.94 36.23 -31.87
C ILE A 125 -44.42 36.11 -31.49
N ILE A 126 -44.76 35.02 -30.77
CA ILE A 126 -46.12 34.73 -30.30
C ILE A 126 -46.25 34.65 -28.79
N ALA A 127 -45.18 34.87 -28.04
CA ALA A 127 -45.16 34.89 -26.61
C ALA A 127 -44.30 36.04 -26.08
N PRO A 128 -44.67 36.68 -24.93
CA PRO A 128 -43.85 37.72 -24.34
C PRO A 128 -42.63 37.15 -23.64
N ALA A 129 -41.50 37.84 -23.74
CA ALA A 129 -40.33 37.58 -22.93
C ALA A 129 -40.44 38.29 -21.56
N LYS A 130 -40.02 37.60 -20.50
CA LYS A 130 -39.90 38.23 -19.18
C LYS A 130 -38.58 39.00 -19.10
N PRO A 131 -38.53 40.11 -18.31
CA PRO A 131 -37.25 40.77 -18.02
C PRO A 131 -36.23 39.77 -17.51
N TRP A 132 -34.99 39.83 -18.06
CA TRP A 132 -33.87 38.95 -17.78
C TRP A 132 -34.06 37.47 -18.19
N GLN A 133 -35.09 37.17 -19.00
CA GLN A 133 -35.29 35.85 -19.52
C GLN A 133 -34.10 35.47 -20.40
N HIS A 134 -33.50 34.28 -20.15
CA HIS A 134 -32.36 33.72 -20.86
C HIS A 134 -31.14 34.68 -20.96
N VAL A 135 -30.94 35.48 -19.89
CA VAL A 135 -29.76 36.33 -19.73
C VAL A 135 -28.99 35.83 -18.50
N ARG A 136 -27.73 35.51 -18.72
CA ARG A 136 -26.78 35.27 -17.63
C ARG A 136 -26.28 36.62 -17.12
N SER A 137 -26.63 36.95 -15.90
CA SER A 137 -26.26 38.22 -15.29
C SER A 137 -24.76 38.27 -14.93
N VAL A 138 -24.19 39.49 -14.93
CA VAL A 138 -22.85 39.72 -14.37
C VAL A 138 -22.80 39.17 -12.95
N GLY A 139 -21.81 38.33 -12.67
CA GLY A 139 -21.63 37.74 -11.32
C GLY A 139 -22.65 36.67 -10.95
N GLU A 140 -23.34 36.07 -11.94
CA GLU A 140 -24.27 34.95 -11.65
C GLU A 140 -23.61 33.79 -10.90
N ASP A 141 -22.32 33.53 -11.19
CA ASP A 141 -21.54 32.46 -10.60
C ASP A 141 -20.57 32.98 -9.53
N ILE A 142 -19.77 34.00 -9.89
CA ILE A 142 -18.78 34.60 -8.99
C ILE A 142 -18.90 36.11 -9.06
N VAL A 143 -18.98 36.78 -7.91
CA VAL A 143 -18.98 38.25 -7.84
C VAL A 143 -17.57 38.75 -7.46
N ALA A 144 -17.12 39.83 -8.13
CA ALA A 144 -15.85 40.46 -7.78
C ALA A 144 -15.79 40.78 -6.28
N THR A 145 -14.66 40.50 -5.62
CA THR A 145 -14.40 40.59 -4.20
C THR A 145 -15.01 39.48 -3.33
N GLU A 146 -15.74 38.55 -3.92
CA GLU A 146 -16.22 37.37 -3.20
C GLU A 146 -15.09 36.42 -2.84
N LEU A 147 -15.24 35.71 -1.72
CA LEU A 147 -14.30 34.66 -1.30
C LEU A 147 -14.43 33.43 -2.20
N VAL A 148 -13.37 33.13 -2.98
CA VAL A 148 -13.28 31.94 -3.84
C VAL A 148 -12.79 30.74 -3.04
N LEU A 149 -11.69 30.88 -2.31
CA LEU A 149 -11.12 29.84 -1.47
C LEU A 149 -10.71 30.41 -0.11
N PRO A 150 -10.98 29.69 1.00
CA PRO A 150 -10.46 30.09 2.30
C PRO A 150 -8.96 29.80 2.44
N GLU A 151 -8.35 30.37 3.47
CA GLU A 151 -7.01 30.00 3.92
C GLU A 151 -6.96 28.53 4.38
N ASN A 152 -5.82 27.87 4.20
CA ASN A 152 -5.58 26.45 4.54
C ASN A 152 -6.46 25.46 3.77
N HIS A 153 -6.94 25.84 2.60
CA HIS A 153 -7.66 24.97 1.69
C HIS A 153 -6.68 24.17 0.81
N VAL A 154 -6.93 22.86 0.66
CA VAL A 154 -6.18 22.01 -0.30
C VAL A 154 -6.75 22.23 -1.69
N ILE A 155 -5.96 22.81 -2.59
CA ILE A 155 -6.38 23.15 -3.95
C ILE A 155 -6.69 21.88 -4.76
N ARG A 156 -7.91 21.76 -5.26
CA ARG A 156 -8.38 20.69 -6.13
C ARG A 156 -8.40 21.15 -7.59
N ALA A 157 -8.56 20.23 -8.52
CA ALA A 157 -8.64 20.57 -9.95
C ALA A 157 -9.74 21.59 -10.28
N ILE A 158 -10.91 21.48 -9.65
CA ILE A 158 -12.02 22.41 -9.86
C ILE A 158 -11.73 23.80 -9.29
N ASP A 159 -10.96 23.89 -8.22
CA ASP A 159 -10.60 25.15 -7.58
C ASP A 159 -9.67 25.99 -8.49
N ILE A 160 -8.82 25.33 -9.30
CA ILE A 160 -8.02 26.00 -10.33
C ILE A 160 -8.92 26.70 -11.34
N GLY A 161 -9.96 26.01 -11.81
CA GLY A 161 -10.95 26.59 -12.72
C GLY A 161 -11.68 27.79 -12.12
N ALA A 162 -12.12 27.68 -10.87
CA ALA A 162 -12.81 28.75 -10.14
C ALA A 162 -11.90 29.99 -9.96
N MET A 163 -10.63 29.80 -9.55
CA MET A 163 -9.66 30.88 -9.43
C MET A 163 -9.43 31.61 -10.77
N LEU A 164 -9.25 30.87 -11.85
CA LEU A 164 -9.05 31.46 -13.20
C LEU A 164 -10.30 32.19 -13.67
N ALA A 165 -11.50 31.64 -13.48
CA ALA A 165 -12.76 32.29 -13.81
C ALA A 165 -12.97 33.58 -12.98
N ALA A 166 -12.45 33.62 -11.77
CA ALA A 166 -12.43 34.78 -10.89
C ALA A 166 -11.30 35.78 -11.21
N GLY A 167 -10.52 35.57 -12.28
CA GLY A 167 -9.41 36.44 -12.70
C GLY A 167 -8.15 36.31 -11.84
N VAL A 168 -8.02 35.25 -11.05
CA VAL A 168 -6.85 34.99 -10.19
C VAL A 168 -5.86 34.13 -10.97
N THR A 169 -4.70 34.67 -11.32
CA THR A 169 -3.64 33.98 -12.08
C THR A 169 -2.45 33.56 -11.22
N GLN A 170 -2.37 34.08 -10.01
CA GLN A 170 -1.38 33.70 -8.99
C GLN A 170 -2.09 33.49 -7.65
N VAL A 171 -1.62 32.52 -6.87
CA VAL A 171 -2.15 32.19 -5.55
C VAL A 171 -1.01 32.03 -4.54
N GLN A 172 -1.22 32.54 -3.33
CA GLN A 172 -0.31 32.30 -2.21
C GLN A 172 -0.59 30.92 -1.63
N VAL A 173 0.42 30.04 -1.64
CA VAL A 173 0.32 28.69 -1.08
C VAL A 173 1.38 28.49 0.00
N ARG A 174 1.11 27.64 0.97
CA ARG A 174 2.11 27.24 1.99
C ARG A 174 3.34 26.67 1.28
N ARG A 175 4.52 27.20 1.60
CA ARG A 175 5.80 26.64 1.15
C ARG A 175 5.91 25.19 1.60
N ARG A 176 6.44 24.31 0.76
CA ARG A 176 6.69 22.93 1.13
C ARG A 176 7.80 22.85 2.21
N PRO A 177 7.60 22.08 3.31
CA PRO A 177 8.69 21.83 4.24
C PRO A 177 9.77 21.02 3.56
N ARG A 178 11.02 21.50 3.63
CA ARG A 178 12.19 20.80 3.12
C ARG A 178 12.71 19.84 4.19
N VAL A 179 12.85 18.57 3.83
CA VAL A 179 13.23 17.49 4.74
C VAL A 179 14.53 16.88 4.26
N ALA A 180 15.61 17.11 4.99
CA ALA A 180 16.89 16.47 4.74
C ALA A 180 16.83 15.00 5.17
N ILE A 181 17.34 14.10 4.34
CA ILE A 181 17.41 12.66 4.60
C ILE A 181 18.88 12.24 4.47
N ILE A 182 19.50 11.89 5.59
CA ILE A 182 20.91 11.57 5.71
C ILE A 182 21.05 10.08 6.06
N PRO A 183 21.36 9.19 5.11
CA PRO A 183 21.68 7.80 5.39
C PRO A 183 23.09 7.69 5.97
N THR A 184 23.26 6.89 7.06
CA THR A 184 24.58 6.63 7.67
C THR A 184 24.82 5.13 7.79
N GLY A 185 26.05 4.70 7.55
CA GLY A 185 26.49 3.31 7.67
C GLY A 185 27.63 2.99 6.72
N ASP A 186 28.70 2.38 7.25
CA ASP A 186 29.86 1.96 6.44
C ASP A 186 29.53 0.75 5.55
N GLU A 187 28.50 -0.02 5.88
CA GLU A 187 27.97 -1.14 5.12
C GLU A 187 27.08 -0.72 3.95
N LEU A 188 26.66 0.55 3.91
CA LEU A 188 25.70 1.02 2.92
C LEU A 188 26.36 1.27 1.56
N VAL A 189 25.69 0.79 0.51
CA VAL A 189 26.08 1.03 -0.88
C VAL A 189 24.92 1.56 -1.71
N ALA A 190 25.22 2.36 -2.73
CA ALA A 190 24.20 2.91 -3.62
C ALA A 190 23.46 1.79 -4.39
N PRO A 191 22.16 1.96 -4.69
CA PRO A 191 21.41 1.04 -5.54
C PRO A 191 22.11 0.84 -6.91
N GLY A 192 22.19 -0.42 -7.36
CA GLY A 192 22.87 -0.80 -8.60
C GLY A 192 24.37 -1.08 -8.45
N SER A 193 24.94 -0.91 -7.25
CA SER A 193 26.32 -1.29 -6.97
C SER A 193 26.53 -2.81 -7.02
N LYS A 194 27.75 -3.25 -7.38
CA LYS A 194 28.11 -4.66 -7.27
C LYS A 194 28.30 -5.02 -5.79
N LEU A 195 27.45 -5.90 -5.29
CA LEU A 195 27.41 -6.28 -3.87
C LEU A 195 28.56 -7.22 -3.50
N ARG A 196 29.11 -7.00 -2.31
CA ARG A 196 30.04 -7.88 -1.60
C ARG A 196 29.37 -8.41 -0.33
N ALA A 197 29.92 -9.44 0.27
CA ALA A 197 29.44 -9.91 1.57
C ALA A 197 29.60 -8.78 2.62
N GLY A 198 28.49 -8.43 3.28
CA GLY A 198 28.42 -7.32 4.24
C GLY A 198 27.83 -6.02 3.68
N ASP A 199 27.79 -5.84 2.35
CA ASP A 199 27.17 -4.65 1.75
C ASP A 199 25.64 -4.70 1.87
N ILE A 200 25.04 -3.56 2.22
CA ILE A 200 23.60 -3.35 2.27
C ILE A 200 23.23 -2.24 1.28
N VAL A 201 22.30 -2.53 0.37
CA VAL A 201 21.80 -1.50 -0.55
C VAL A 201 21.02 -0.44 0.23
N GLU A 202 21.41 0.83 0.06
CA GLU A 202 20.69 1.94 0.64
C GLU A 202 19.39 2.20 -0.14
N PHE A 203 18.25 1.98 0.47
CA PHE A 203 16.92 2.22 -0.10
C PHE A 203 15.98 2.96 0.85
N ASN A 204 16.32 3.08 2.13
CA ASN A 204 15.46 3.74 3.12
C ASN A 204 15.28 5.23 2.82
N SER A 205 16.32 5.91 2.33
CA SER A 205 16.19 7.31 1.94
C SER A 205 15.12 7.52 0.88
N ARG A 206 14.96 6.56 -0.04
CA ARG A 206 13.93 6.61 -1.09
C ARG A 206 12.53 6.37 -0.54
N ILE A 207 12.38 5.46 0.43
CA ILE A 207 11.12 5.24 1.15
C ILE A 207 10.71 6.51 1.89
N ILE A 208 11.63 7.06 2.69
CA ILE A 208 11.39 8.28 3.47
C ILE A 208 11.08 9.46 2.54
N GLY A 209 11.84 9.62 1.46
CA GLY A 209 11.59 10.66 0.46
C GLY A 209 10.23 10.53 -0.24
N GLY A 210 9.81 9.29 -0.52
CA GLY A 210 8.46 8.98 -1.01
C GLY A 210 7.39 9.46 -0.04
N PHE A 211 7.49 9.13 1.25
CA PHE A 211 6.57 9.61 2.29
C PHE A 211 6.56 11.13 2.42
N VAL A 212 7.73 11.77 2.41
CA VAL A 212 7.82 13.24 2.45
C VAL A 212 7.03 13.86 1.29
N SER A 213 7.22 13.35 0.07
CA SER A 213 6.51 13.84 -1.13
C SER A 213 5.00 13.60 -1.05
N GLU A 214 4.58 12.41 -0.60
CA GLU A 214 3.17 12.05 -0.42
C GLU A 214 2.46 12.95 0.59
N TRP A 215 3.16 13.32 1.67
CA TRP A 215 2.62 14.21 2.70
C TRP A 215 2.72 15.69 2.37
N GLY A 216 3.29 16.04 1.21
CA GLY A 216 3.34 17.40 0.69
C GLY A 216 4.64 18.16 1.02
N GLY A 217 5.67 17.48 1.52
CA GLY A 217 7.00 18.03 1.72
C GLY A 217 7.89 17.95 0.47
N GLU A 218 9.10 18.47 0.59
CA GLU A 218 10.17 18.41 -0.40
C GLU A 218 11.35 17.61 0.18
N PRO A 219 11.62 16.38 -0.32
CA PRO A 219 12.75 15.59 0.17
C PRO A 219 14.06 16.13 -0.39
N VAL A 220 15.07 16.29 0.48
CA VAL A 220 16.44 16.65 0.14
C VAL A 220 17.34 15.47 0.50
N PHE A 221 17.85 14.79 -0.52
CA PHE A 221 18.67 13.60 -0.35
C PHE A 221 20.14 13.99 -0.15
N HIS A 222 20.75 13.42 0.87
CA HIS A 222 22.19 13.49 1.10
C HIS A 222 22.86 12.20 0.66
N ASP A 223 24.16 12.29 0.38
CA ASP A 223 25.01 11.12 0.14
C ASP A 223 25.12 10.26 1.41
N ILE A 224 25.52 8.98 1.24
CA ILE A 224 25.78 8.07 2.36
C ILE A 224 26.94 8.64 3.19
N VAL A 225 26.68 8.86 4.46
CA VAL A 225 27.66 9.38 5.42
C VAL A 225 28.25 8.21 6.20
N ARG A 226 29.57 8.23 6.41
CA ARG A 226 30.24 7.22 7.24
C ARG A 226 29.80 7.32 8.70
N ASP A 227 29.86 6.20 9.40
CA ASP A 227 29.56 6.12 10.84
C ASP A 227 30.69 6.74 11.67
N GLU A 228 31.00 8.01 11.39
CA GLU A 228 31.97 8.84 12.08
C GLU A 228 31.29 10.07 12.70
N PHE A 229 31.53 10.32 13.98
CA PHE A 229 30.86 11.39 14.71
C PHE A 229 30.99 12.78 14.05
N GLU A 230 32.19 13.16 13.56
CA GLU A 230 32.40 14.46 12.91
C GLU A 230 31.77 14.50 11.50
N ALA A 231 31.78 13.40 10.75
CA ALA A 231 31.15 13.33 9.45
C ALA A 231 29.63 13.52 9.56
N ILE A 232 29.00 12.82 10.49
CA ILE A 232 27.56 12.98 10.76
C ILE A 232 27.26 14.39 11.29
N THR A 233 28.09 14.92 12.20
CA THR A 233 27.92 16.28 12.72
C THR A 233 27.95 17.32 11.60
N GLN A 234 28.90 17.20 10.66
CA GLN A 234 29.02 18.13 9.54
C GLN A 234 27.81 18.03 8.60
N ALA A 235 27.36 16.80 8.25
CA ALA A 235 26.21 16.58 7.40
C ALA A 235 24.92 17.15 8.02
N VAL A 236 24.68 16.91 9.31
CA VAL A 236 23.52 17.44 10.05
C VAL A 236 23.55 18.97 10.09
N ARG A 237 24.73 19.58 10.36
CA ARG A 237 24.85 21.05 10.37
C ARG A 237 24.57 21.65 9.00
N GLN A 238 25.13 21.10 7.95
CA GLN A 238 24.86 21.56 6.58
C GLN A 238 23.36 21.45 6.26
N ALA A 239 22.74 20.28 6.52
CA ALA A 239 21.33 20.04 6.29
C ALA A 239 20.42 21.01 7.07
N SER A 240 20.79 21.35 8.32
CA SER A 240 20.05 22.30 9.16
C SER A 240 20.03 23.72 8.60
N GLY A 241 21.05 24.11 7.84
CA GLY A 241 21.11 25.41 7.17
C GLY A 241 20.12 25.53 6.00
N GLU A 242 19.73 24.42 5.38
CA GLU A 242 18.97 24.38 4.14
C GLU A 242 17.55 23.81 4.28
N CYS A 243 17.29 23.06 5.34
CA CYS A 243 16.05 22.30 5.52
C CYS A 243 15.31 22.66 6.81
N ASP A 244 14.03 22.38 6.86
CA ASP A 244 13.16 22.61 8.03
C ASP A 244 13.19 21.44 9.02
N ILE A 245 13.39 20.24 8.50
CA ILE A 245 13.45 18.98 9.26
C ILE A 245 14.70 18.23 8.82
N VAL A 246 15.44 17.66 9.77
CA VAL A 246 16.61 16.81 9.50
C VAL A 246 16.35 15.41 10.01
N ILE A 247 16.50 14.43 9.11
CA ILE A 247 16.39 13.01 9.40
C ILE A 247 17.76 12.36 9.23
N VAL A 248 18.22 11.66 10.27
CA VAL A 248 19.37 10.76 10.19
C VAL A 248 18.83 9.33 10.23
N ASN A 249 19.08 8.56 9.17
CA ASN A 249 18.76 7.14 9.11
C ASN A 249 20.04 6.36 9.44
N ALA A 250 20.17 5.95 10.69
CA ALA A 250 21.35 5.30 11.23
C ALA A 250 21.14 3.80 11.47
N GLY A 251 22.24 3.03 11.49
CA GLY A 251 22.24 1.67 11.96
C GLY A 251 21.67 1.51 13.38
N SER A 252 21.59 0.28 13.90
CA SER A 252 20.92 0.03 15.18
C SER A 252 21.64 0.65 16.37
N SER A 253 20.88 1.35 17.21
CA SER A 253 21.33 2.04 18.45
C SER A 253 21.89 1.13 19.56
N ALA A 254 21.95 -0.19 19.39
CA ALA A 254 22.50 -1.13 20.36
C ALA A 254 24.00 -1.40 20.15
N GLY A 255 24.62 -0.79 19.13
CA GLY A 255 26.05 -0.88 18.85
C GLY A 255 26.86 0.07 19.75
N SER A 256 28.18 -0.17 19.82
CA SER A 256 29.15 0.68 20.53
C SER A 256 29.33 2.10 19.94
N GLU A 257 28.63 2.41 18.82
CA GLU A 257 28.85 3.54 17.91
C GLU A 257 27.56 4.28 17.53
N ASP A 258 26.59 4.43 18.44
CA ASP A 258 25.42 5.29 18.20
C ASP A 258 25.81 6.76 18.34
N TYR A 259 26.34 7.31 17.26
CA TYR A 259 26.72 8.75 17.22
C TYR A 259 25.49 9.66 17.06
N THR A 260 24.34 9.15 16.65
CA THR A 260 23.18 9.99 16.30
C THR A 260 22.67 10.80 17.47
N SER A 261 22.53 10.19 18.65
CA SER A 261 22.10 10.90 19.86
C SER A 261 23.15 11.88 20.36
N ALA A 262 24.43 11.51 20.26
CA ALA A 262 25.54 12.38 20.66
C ALA A 262 25.68 13.61 19.74
N VAL A 263 25.48 13.42 18.41
CA VAL A 263 25.44 14.51 17.43
C VAL A 263 24.28 15.46 17.71
N ALA A 264 23.08 14.91 17.96
CA ALA A 264 21.92 15.71 18.30
C ALA A 264 22.14 16.52 19.60
N GLY A 265 22.75 15.91 20.62
CA GLY A 265 23.09 16.58 21.86
C GLY A 265 24.16 17.65 21.70
N ARG A 266 25.12 17.49 20.77
CA ARG A 266 26.16 18.49 20.47
C ARG A 266 25.62 19.69 19.69
N LEU A 267 24.70 19.45 18.76
CA LEU A 267 24.14 20.48 17.87
C LEU A 267 22.86 21.11 18.40
N GLY A 268 22.35 20.61 19.53
CA GLY A 268 21.09 21.12 20.08
C GLY A 268 20.61 20.38 21.31
N GLU A 269 19.36 19.90 21.28
CA GLU A 269 18.67 19.27 22.41
C GLU A 269 18.07 17.93 22.00
N VAL A 270 18.37 16.85 22.71
CA VAL A 270 17.69 15.58 22.62
C VAL A 270 16.45 15.63 23.51
N ILE A 271 15.25 15.52 22.94
CA ILE A 271 13.97 15.57 23.64
C ILE A 271 13.60 14.18 24.15
N VAL A 272 13.72 13.17 23.25
CA VAL A 272 13.42 11.76 23.55
C VAL A 272 14.52 10.90 22.96
N HIS A 273 15.05 9.96 23.74
CA HIS A 273 16.00 8.96 23.28
C HIS A 273 15.45 7.56 23.55
N GLY A 274 14.76 7.01 22.59
CA GLY A 274 14.04 5.77 22.69
C GLY A 274 12.55 5.96 22.98
N VAL A 275 11.71 5.28 22.19
CA VAL A 275 10.25 5.28 22.32
C VAL A 275 9.79 3.87 22.57
N ALA A 276 8.83 3.69 23.49
CA ALA A 276 8.23 2.40 23.81
C ALA A 276 7.28 1.92 22.70
N ILE A 277 7.83 1.69 21.49
CA ILE A 277 7.14 1.16 20.31
C ILE A 277 7.88 -0.06 19.76
N LYS A 278 7.16 -0.92 19.05
CA LYS A 278 7.72 -2.09 18.39
C LYS A 278 7.07 -2.29 17.01
N PRO A 279 7.90 -2.30 15.93
CA PRO A 279 9.32 -1.96 15.85
C PRO A 279 9.57 -0.46 16.00
N GLY A 280 10.84 -0.03 16.13
CA GLY A 280 11.20 1.41 16.12
C GLY A 280 11.65 1.96 17.46
N LYS A 281 11.86 1.11 18.47
CA LYS A 281 12.34 1.49 19.82
C LYS A 281 13.45 2.54 19.86
N PRO A 282 14.56 2.46 19.05
CA PRO A 282 15.67 3.38 19.14
C PRO A 282 15.45 4.74 18.42
N THR A 283 14.22 5.14 18.19
CA THR A 283 13.92 6.46 17.60
C THR A 283 14.38 7.58 18.51
N ILE A 284 15.06 8.58 17.94
CA ILE A 284 15.56 9.78 18.62
C ILE A 284 14.78 10.98 18.12
N LEU A 285 14.29 11.81 19.04
CA LEU A 285 13.55 13.04 18.73
C LEU A 285 14.29 14.21 19.35
N GLY A 286 14.51 15.28 18.61
CA GLY A 286 15.27 16.41 19.10
C GLY A 286 15.17 17.68 18.28
N ILE A 287 16.06 18.61 18.61
CA ILE A 287 16.27 19.87 17.89
C ILE A 287 17.77 19.97 17.60
N VAL A 288 18.13 20.29 16.37
CA VAL A 288 19.50 20.54 15.94
C VAL A 288 19.57 21.87 15.20
N GLU A 289 20.49 22.78 15.60
CA GLU A 289 20.65 24.11 14.98
C GLU A 289 19.30 24.84 14.74
N GLY A 290 18.36 24.68 15.69
CA GLY A 290 17.00 25.28 15.58
C GLY A 290 16.04 24.59 14.62
N ARG A 291 16.33 23.38 14.16
CA ARG A 291 15.49 22.58 13.28
C ARG A 291 14.99 21.32 13.98
N SER A 292 13.80 20.82 13.58
CA SER A 292 13.29 19.53 14.05
C SER A 292 14.22 18.40 13.60
N PHE A 293 14.58 17.51 14.52
CA PHE A 293 15.48 16.39 14.27
C PHE A 293 14.81 15.06 14.61
N ILE A 294 14.96 14.08 13.70
CA ILE A 294 14.50 12.71 13.93
C ILE A 294 15.63 11.74 13.55
N GLY A 295 16.14 11.00 14.53
CA GLY A 295 16.98 9.83 14.29
C GLY A 295 16.07 8.61 14.08
N VAL A 296 16.07 8.04 12.88
CA VAL A 296 15.27 6.86 12.57
C VAL A 296 16.14 5.62 12.50
N PRO A 297 15.65 4.44 12.97
CA PRO A 297 16.41 3.21 12.92
C PRO A 297 16.67 2.76 11.46
N GLY A 298 17.80 2.07 11.22
CA GLY A 298 18.20 1.59 9.88
C GLY A 298 17.29 0.52 9.26
N TYR A 299 16.50 -0.20 10.04
CA TYR A 299 15.56 -1.20 9.50
C TYR A 299 14.31 -0.54 8.88
N PRO A 300 13.90 -0.94 7.66
CA PRO A 300 12.86 -0.25 6.89
C PRO A 300 11.51 -0.16 7.59
N VAL A 301 11.08 -1.20 8.29
CA VAL A 301 9.79 -1.18 9.01
C VAL A 301 9.83 -0.22 10.20
N SER A 302 10.96 -0.17 10.90
CA SER A 302 11.17 0.74 12.02
C SER A 302 11.23 2.19 11.54
N ALA A 303 11.97 2.45 10.47
CA ALA A 303 12.08 3.77 9.86
C ALA A 303 10.72 4.29 9.36
N SER A 304 9.97 3.44 8.64
CA SER A 304 8.63 3.78 8.15
C SER A 304 7.67 4.12 9.28
N LEU A 305 7.65 3.32 10.34
CA LEU A 305 6.80 3.59 11.51
C LEU A 305 7.19 4.88 12.24
N ALA A 306 8.49 5.12 12.43
CA ALA A 306 8.96 6.37 13.04
C ALA A 306 8.57 7.60 12.21
N CYS A 307 8.67 7.52 10.89
CA CYS A 307 8.21 8.57 9.98
C CYS A 307 6.70 8.80 10.07
N GLU A 308 5.90 7.73 10.09
CA GLU A 308 4.44 7.85 10.23
C GLU A 308 4.03 8.51 11.56
N LEU A 309 4.69 8.12 12.66
CA LEU A 309 4.34 8.60 13.99
C LEU A 309 4.85 10.01 14.31
N PHE A 310 5.99 10.43 13.75
CA PHE A 310 6.65 11.68 14.11
C PHE A 310 6.84 12.66 12.95
N LEU A 311 7.30 12.19 11.78
CA LEU A 311 7.53 13.05 10.63
C LEU A 311 6.24 13.54 9.97
N ARG A 312 5.28 12.62 9.72
CA ARG A 312 3.99 12.97 9.11
C ARG A 312 3.25 14.06 9.87
N PRO A 313 3.11 13.99 11.22
CA PRO A 313 2.49 15.07 11.99
C PRO A 313 3.25 16.41 11.95
N LEU A 314 4.59 16.38 11.85
CA LEU A 314 5.40 17.60 11.68
C LEU A 314 5.08 18.29 10.36
N ILE A 315 5.14 17.54 9.25
CA ILE A 315 4.83 18.06 7.91
C ILE A 315 3.40 18.60 7.88
N ALA A 316 2.43 17.84 8.38
CA ALA A 316 1.03 18.25 8.43
C ALA A 316 0.84 19.58 9.18
N ARG A 317 1.52 19.75 10.31
CA ARG A 317 1.45 20.97 11.11
C ARG A 317 2.12 22.17 10.44
N MET A 318 3.26 21.95 9.76
CA MET A 318 3.94 22.99 8.98
C MET A 318 3.12 23.48 7.80
N LEU A 319 2.30 22.61 7.23
CA LEU A 319 1.40 22.92 6.11
C LEU A 319 0.01 23.40 6.57
N ALA A 320 -0.28 23.43 7.88
CA ALA A 320 -1.62 23.62 8.43
C ALA A 320 -2.65 22.62 7.85
N ARG A 321 -2.21 21.40 7.49
CA ARG A 321 -3.04 20.35 6.92
C ARG A 321 -3.65 19.49 8.04
N PRO A 322 -4.96 19.26 8.06
CA PRO A 322 -5.54 18.29 8.99
C PRO A 322 -5.03 16.88 8.66
N MET A 323 -4.74 16.10 9.69
CA MET A 323 -4.45 14.67 9.54
C MET A 323 -5.74 13.89 9.68
N GLU A 324 -6.14 13.23 8.61
CA GLU A 324 -7.24 12.28 8.68
C GLU A 324 -6.74 10.95 9.28
N PRO A 325 -7.44 10.40 10.28
CA PRO A 325 -7.13 9.08 10.79
C PRO A 325 -7.39 8.03 9.70
N LEU A 326 -6.62 6.95 9.72
CA LEU A 326 -6.89 5.81 8.84
C LEU A 326 -8.26 5.21 9.17
N PRO A 327 -9.01 4.73 8.16
CA PRO A 327 -10.26 4.02 8.39
C PRO A 327 -10.03 2.82 9.31
N GLN A 328 -10.92 2.61 10.27
CA GLN A 328 -10.83 1.50 11.20
C GLN A 328 -11.99 0.52 11.01
N VAL A 329 -11.68 -0.76 11.14
CA VAL A 329 -12.66 -1.85 11.11
C VAL A 329 -12.41 -2.82 12.25
N THR A 330 -13.47 -3.50 12.67
CA THR A 330 -13.37 -4.61 13.61
C THR A 330 -13.24 -5.91 12.83
N ALA A 331 -12.23 -6.72 13.14
CA ALA A 331 -11.98 -8.01 12.49
C ALA A 331 -11.61 -9.08 13.51
N THR A 332 -11.63 -10.36 13.10
CA THR A 332 -11.27 -11.49 13.95
C THR A 332 -9.83 -11.94 13.67
N ALA A 333 -9.02 -12.09 14.70
CA ALA A 333 -7.64 -12.57 14.56
C ALA A 333 -7.64 -14.08 14.22
N THR A 334 -7.02 -14.46 13.09
CA THR A 334 -6.91 -15.87 12.64
C THR A 334 -5.86 -16.66 13.40
N ARG A 335 -4.95 -15.98 14.08
CA ARG A 335 -3.87 -16.55 14.89
C ARG A 335 -3.56 -15.66 16.07
N ARG A 336 -2.98 -16.27 17.08
CA ARG A 336 -2.47 -15.54 18.22
C ARG A 336 -1.40 -14.54 17.80
N ILE A 337 -1.57 -13.28 18.18
CA ILE A 337 -0.59 -12.20 18.04
C ILE A 337 0.11 -12.06 19.38
N VAL A 338 1.30 -12.66 19.54
CA VAL A 338 2.08 -12.53 20.77
C VAL A 338 2.71 -11.15 20.84
N SER A 339 2.68 -10.46 21.95
CA SER A 339 3.37 -9.18 22.17
C SER A 339 4.14 -9.20 23.48
N THR A 340 5.08 -8.28 23.63
CA THR A 340 5.85 -8.10 24.85
C THR A 340 5.32 -6.87 25.57
N PRO A 341 4.89 -6.96 26.84
CA PRO A 341 4.44 -5.80 27.61
C PRO A 341 5.49 -4.69 27.68
N GLY A 342 5.02 -3.46 27.89
CA GLY A 342 5.85 -2.28 28.07
C GLY A 342 6.06 -1.43 26.82
N ALA A 343 5.67 -1.90 25.63
CA ALA A 343 5.73 -1.14 24.39
C ALA A 343 4.47 -1.32 23.55
N THR A 344 4.02 -0.27 22.87
CA THR A 344 2.96 -0.37 21.86
C THR A 344 3.50 -1.10 20.63
N GLU A 345 2.93 -2.27 20.28
CA GLU A 345 3.35 -3.01 19.09
C GLU A 345 2.42 -2.74 17.91
N PHE A 346 3.02 -2.43 16.75
CA PHE A 346 2.32 -2.19 15.49
C PHE A 346 2.48 -3.41 14.59
N VAL A 347 1.46 -4.24 14.56
CA VAL A 347 1.46 -5.51 13.83
C VAL A 347 0.84 -5.32 12.46
N ARG A 348 1.62 -5.53 11.42
CA ARG A 348 1.14 -5.52 10.03
C ARG A 348 0.33 -6.78 9.79
N VAL A 349 -0.84 -6.62 9.19
CA VAL A 349 -1.79 -7.71 8.97
C VAL A 349 -2.29 -7.76 7.54
N LYS A 350 -2.63 -8.95 7.08
CA LYS A 350 -3.54 -9.17 5.96
C LYS A 350 -4.96 -9.07 6.47
N VAL A 351 -5.84 -8.46 5.68
CA VAL A 351 -7.26 -8.38 5.99
C VAL A 351 -8.04 -9.06 4.86
N GLY A 352 -9.00 -9.90 5.21
CA GLY A 352 -9.89 -10.57 4.25
C GLY A 352 -11.35 -10.49 4.71
N ASP A 353 -12.25 -10.50 3.75
CA ASP A 353 -13.69 -10.64 3.99
C ASP A 353 -14.09 -12.05 3.54
N VAL A 354 -14.27 -12.98 4.48
CA VAL A 354 -14.60 -14.38 4.20
C VAL A 354 -16.01 -14.64 4.72
N GLY A 355 -16.96 -14.90 3.81
CA GLY A 355 -18.36 -15.10 4.16
C GLY A 355 -19.00 -13.93 4.90
N GLY A 356 -18.62 -12.69 4.58
CA GLY A 356 -19.11 -11.46 5.25
C GLY A 356 -18.44 -11.16 6.60
N LYS A 357 -17.47 -11.98 7.02
CA LYS A 357 -16.71 -11.81 8.25
C LYS A 357 -15.31 -11.28 7.93
N LEU A 358 -14.96 -10.12 8.50
CA LEU A 358 -13.60 -9.61 8.39
C LEU A 358 -12.65 -10.41 9.29
N VAL A 359 -11.58 -10.90 8.71
CA VAL A 359 -10.53 -11.66 9.38
C VAL A 359 -9.17 -11.01 9.17
N VAL A 360 -8.27 -11.17 10.15
CA VAL A 360 -6.90 -10.63 10.07
C VAL A 360 -5.87 -11.71 10.37
N THR A 361 -4.88 -11.78 9.49
CA THR A 361 -3.73 -12.69 9.64
C THR A 361 -2.45 -11.86 9.81
N PRO A 362 -1.71 -12.03 10.91
CA PRO A 362 -0.47 -11.31 11.11
C PRO A 362 0.60 -11.71 10.10
N LEU A 363 1.30 -10.72 9.56
CA LEU A 363 2.46 -10.89 8.68
C LEU A 363 3.75 -11.10 9.50
N PRO A 364 4.85 -11.57 8.86
CA PRO A 364 6.16 -11.65 9.51
C PRO A 364 6.56 -10.32 10.14
N ARG A 365 7.04 -10.37 11.40
CA ARG A 365 7.23 -9.17 12.24
C ARG A 365 8.66 -8.63 12.26
N GLY A 366 9.58 -9.20 11.49
CA GLY A 366 10.96 -8.71 11.42
C GLY A 366 11.02 -7.23 11.05
N ALA A 367 11.86 -6.47 11.75
CA ALA A 367 12.06 -5.04 11.48
C ALA A 367 12.63 -4.80 10.07
N GLY A 368 13.42 -5.75 9.54
CA GLY A 368 13.98 -5.75 8.18
C GLY A 368 13.05 -6.33 7.11
N ALA A 369 11.87 -6.83 7.46
CA ALA A 369 10.97 -7.49 6.53
C ALA A 369 10.15 -6.47 5.69
N ILE A 370 10.80 -5.79 4.74
CA ILE A 370 10.16 -4.77 3.88
C ILE A 370 8.92 -5.29 3.16
N MET A 371 8.93 -6.56 2.70
CA MET A 371 7.77 -7.16 2.03
C MET A 371 6.54 -7.24 2.94
N SER A 372 6.70 -7.17 4.26
CA SER A 372 5.57 -7.08 5.17
C SER A 372 4.85 -5.72 5.10
N LEU A 373 5.55 -4.63 4.74
CA LEU A 373 4.94 -3.33 4.46
C LEU A 373 4.20 -3.36 3.12
N VAL A 374 4.84 -3.92 2.08
CA VAL A 374 4.23 -4.03 0.73
C VAL A 374 2.95 -4.87 0.75
N LYS A 375 2.94 -5.94 1.54
CA LYS A 375 1.82 -6.90 1.60
C LYS A 375 0.75 -6.54 2.63
N ALA A 376 0.98 -5.57 3.52
CA ALA A 376 0.02 -5.21 4.56
C ALA A 376 -1.25 -4.58 3.97
N ASP A 377 -2.40 -5.04 4.46
CA ASP A 377 -3.70 -4.42 4.20
C ASP A 377 -4.14 -3.53 5.37
N GLY A 378 -3.53 -3.74 6.55
CA GLY A 378 -3.82 -2.96 7.75
C GLY A 378 -2.78 -3.14 8.85
N ILE A 379 -2.99 -2.39 9.93
CA ILE A 379 -2.17 -2.40 11.14
C ILE A 379 -3.07 -2.66 12.35
N VAL A 380 -2.67 -3.62 13.19
CA VAL A 380 -3.25 -3.84 14.51
C VAL A 380 -2.31 -3.24 15.55
N ARG A 381 -2.81 -2.33 16.38
CA ARG A 381 -2.08 -1.82 17.54
C ARG A 381 -2.32 -2.72 18.75
N VAL A 382 -1.24 -3.30 19.28
CA VAL A 382 -1.28 -4.05 20.53
C VAL A 382 -0.82 -3.11 21.65
N PRO A 383 -1.67 -2.78 22.61
CA PRO A 383 -1.31 -1.85 23.68
C PRO A 383 -0.24 -2.45 24.61
N PRO A 384 0.54 -1.59 25.31
CA PRO A 384 1.67 -2.02 26.12
C PRO A 384 1.29 -2.83 27.38
N GLU A 385 0.03 -2.84 27.77
CA GLU A 385 -0.48 -3.50 28.97
C GLU A 385 -0.75 -5.01 28.76
N ILE A 386 -0.86 -5.48 27.49
CA ILE A 386 -1.24 -6.85 27.19
C ILE A 386 -0.10 -7.64 26.53
N GLN A 387 -0.11 -8.97 26.74
CA GLN A 387 0.90 -9.89 26.18
C GLN A 387 0.55 -10.38 24.76
N GLY A 388 -0.43 -9.77 24.14
CA GLY A 388 -0.89 -10.10 22.79
C GLY A 388 -2.40 -10.23 22.68
N ILE A 389 -2.82 -10.80 21.57
CA ILE A 389 -4.22 -11.00 21.19
C ILE A 389 -4.39 -12.47 20.87
N ASP A 390 -5.38 -13.13 21.45
CA ASP A 390 -5.63 -14.55 21.22
C ASP A 390 -6.28 -14.78 19.85
N GLU A 391 -6.10 -16.00 19.34
CA GLU A 391 -6.80 -16.49 18.15
C GLU A 391 -8.31 -16.43 18.38
N GLY A 392 -9.06 -15.99 17.36
CA GLY A 392 -10.50 -15.80 17.44
C GLY A 392 -10.95 -14.50 18.13
N ALA A 393 -10.05 -13.74 18.74
CA ALA A 393 -10.40 -12.47 19.38
C ALA A 393 -10.74 -11.38 18.37
N SER A 394 -11.66 -10.50 18.77
CA SER A 394 -12.02 -9.30 18.02
C SER A 394 -10.98 -8.20 18.20
N VAL A 395 -10.52 -7.58 17.10
CA VAL A 395 -9.49 -6.54 17.10
C VAL A 395 -9.87 -5.37 16.22
N GLN A 396 -9.38 -4.18 16.59
CA GLN A 396 -9.44 -2.99 15.72
C GLN A 396 -8.26 -2.98 14.76
N VAL A 397 -8.56 -2.72 13.49
CA VAL A 397 -7.56 -2.68 12.41
C VAL A 397 -7.63 -1.31 11.73
N GLU A 398 -6.50 -0.62 11.69
CA GLU A 398 -6.31 0.56 10.85
C GLU A 398 -6.04 0.10 9.41
N LEU A 399 -6.91 0.46 8.47
CA LEU A 399 -6.80 -0.01 7.10
C LEU A 399 -5.82 0.84 6.28
N LEU A 400 -4.92 0.18 5.58
CA LEU A 400 -4.02 0.76 4.58
C LEU A 400 -4.60 0.70 3.16
N ARG A 401 -5.65 -0.11 2.96
CA ARG A 401 -6.39 -0.26 1.70
C ARG A 401 -7.87 -0.03 1.95
N SER A 402 -8.61 0.36 0.91
CA SER A 402 -10.05 0.53 1.03
C SER A 402 -10.77 -0.80 1.33
N LEU A 403 -11.86 -0.74 2.08
CA LEU A 403 -12.66 -1.93 2.39
C LEU A 403 -13.19 -2.61 1.11
N ASN A 404 -13.49 -1.84 0.09
CA ASN A 404 -13.91 -2.36 -1.20
C ASN A 404 -12.82 -3.22 -1.87
N GLN A 405 -11.55 -2.79 -1.84
CA GLN A 405 -10.44 -3.59 -2.34
C GLN A 405 -10.25 -4.88 -1.53
N ILE A 406 -10.45 -4.82 -0.20
CA ILE A 406 -10.36 -5.99 0.68
C ILE A 406 -11.45 -7.02 0.34
N ARG A 407 -12.67 -6.58 0.10
CA ARG A 407 -13.81 -7.45 -0.28
C ARG A 407 -13.62 -8.17 -1.61
N HIS A 408 -12.82 -7.60 -2.52
CA HIS A 408 -12.49 -8.21 -3.80
C HIS A 408 -11.12 -8.93 -3.77
N THR A 409 -10.62 -9.28 -2.58
CA THR A 409 -9.38 -10.02 -2.39
C THR A 409 -9.68 -11.46 -2.02
N ILE A 410 -9.24 -12.41 -2.84
CA ILE A 410 -9.30 -13.84 -2.52
C ILE A 410 -8.23 -14.15 -1.47
N MET A 411 -8.65 -14.66 -0.32
CA MET A 411 -7.74 -15.07 0.76
C MET A 411 -7.32 -16.52 0.56
N ALA A 412 -6.03 -16.73 0.26
CA ALA A 412 -5.40 -18.04 0.17
C ALA A 412 -4.55 -18.29 1.41
N ILE A 413 -4.92 -19.22 2.28
CA ILE A 413 -4.16 -19.57 3.47
C ILE A 413 -3.78 -21.04 3.40
N GLY A 414 -2.50 -21.37 3.29
CA GLY A 414 -2.10 -22.79 3.15
C GLY A 414 -0.63 -22.96 2.79
N SER A 415 -0.36 -24.00 2.04
CA SER A 415 0.98 -24.21 1.48
C SER A 415 1.23 -23.24 0.33
N HIS A 416 2.49 -22.84 0.17
CA HIS A 416 2.91 -21.96 -0.93
C HIS A 416 3.31 -22.76 -2.16
N ASP A 417 2.97 -22.18 -3.33
CA ASP A 417 3.52 -22.56 -4.63
C ASP A 417 3.76 -21.32 -5.48
N LEU A 418 4.80 -21.36 -6.34
CA LEU A 418 5.11 -20.24 -7.23
C LEU A 418 3.99 -19.96 -8.24
N ALA A 419 3.20 -20.97 -8.60
CA ALA A 419 2.03 -20.80 -9.45
C ALA A 419 0.98 -19.88 -8.81
N LEU A 420 0.89 -19.79 -7.47
CA LEU A 420 -0.01 -18.82 -6.79
C LEU A 420 0.43 -17.38 -6.98
N ASP A 421 1.73 -17.10 -7.00
CA ASP A 421 2.24 -15.74 -7.23
C ASP A 421 1.95 -15.31 -8.68
N ILE A 422 2.12 -16.23 -9.64
CA ILE A 422 1.75 -16.01 -11.05
C ILE A 422 0.23 -15.82 -11.17
N LEU A 423 -0.56 -16.68 -10.53
CA LEU A 423 -2.02 -16.60 -10.53
C LEU A 423 -2.51 -15.23 -10.01
N SER A 424 -1.87 -14.70 -8.96
CA SER A 424 -2.17 -13.37 -8.42
C SER A 424 -1.97 -12.27 -9.49
N THR A 425 -0.89 -12.36 -10.26
CA THR A 425 -0.59 -11.39 -11.33
C THR A 425 -1.59 -11.47 -12.48
N PHE A 426 -1.90 -12.69 -12.92
CA PHE A 426 -2.84 -12.91 -14.02
C PHE A 426 -4.27 -12.55 -13.64
N LEU A 427 -4.68 -12.83 -12.39
CA LEU A 427 -5.99 -12.43 -11.87
C LEU A 427 -6.15 -10.91 -11.88
N ALA A 428 -5.18 -10.18 -11.36
CA ALA A 428 -5.22 -8.71 -11.33
C ALA A 428 -5.25 -8.09 -12.74
N ARG A 429 -4.60 -8.75 -13.73
CA ARG A 429 -4.60 -8.32 -15.12
C ARG A 429 -5.93 -8.59 -15.82
N ALA A 430 -6.49 -9.78 -15.62
CA ALA A 430 -7.73 -10.20 -16.29
C ALA A 430 -8.97 -9.55 -15.65
N TYR A 431 -8.95 -9.30 -14.35
CA TYR A 431 -10.06 -8.77 -13.57
C TYR A 431 -9.60 -7.57 -12.72
N PRO A 432 -9.50 -6.36 -13.30
CA PRO A 432 -9.11 -5.16 -12.57
C PRO A 432 -9.96 -4.94 -11.32
N GLY A 433 -9.30 -4.78 -10.17
CA GLY A 433 -9.97 -4.65 -8.88
C GLY A 433 -10.01 -5.95 -8.05
N MET A 434 -9.86 -7.13 -8.67
CA MET A 434 -9.66 -8.38 -7.93
C MET A 434 -8.18 -8.61 -7.60
N SER A 435 -7.93 -9.25 -6.47
CA SER A 435 -6.58 -9.63 -6.05
C SER A 435 -6.57 -10.95 -5.31
N LEU A 436 -5.42 -11.62 -5.30
CA LEU A 436 -5.17 -12.83 -4.51
C LEU A 436 -4.15 -12.49 -3.42
N SER A 437 -4.52 -12.75 -2.18
CA SER A 437 -3.65 -12.59 -1.02
C SER A 437 -3.27 -13.94 -0.46
N SER A 438 -1.97 -14.26 -0.41
CA SER A 438 -1.48 -15.57 0.04
C SER A 438 -0.76 -15.46 1.38
N ALA A 439 -1.12 -16.35 2.33
CA ALA A 439 -0.45 -16.52 3.62
C ALA A 439 0.07 -17.97 3.76
N HIS A 440 1.38 -18.09 3.98
CA HIS A 440 2.08 -19.37 3.97
C HIS A 440 2.12 -19.98 5.39
N VAL A 441 1.29 -20.98 5.63
CA VAL A 441 1.16 -21.66 6.94
C VAL A 441 1.34 -23.18 6.85
N GLY A 442 1.61 -23.69 5.63
CA GLY A 442 1.63 -25.13 5.32
C GLY A 442 0.22 -25.70 5.14
N SER A 443 0.16 -26.89 4.53
CA SER A 443 -1.12 -27.55 4.17
C SER A 443 -2.03 -27.77 5.37
N MET A 444 -1.50 -28.30 6.49
CA MET A 444 -2.29 -28.52 7.71
C MET A 444 -2.87 -27.22 8.28
N GLY A 445 -2.05 -26.15 8.28
CA GLY A 445 -2.50 -24.82 8.71
C GLY A 445 -3.62 -24.29 7.82
N GLY A 446 -3.54 -24.57 6.50
CA GLY A 446 -4.58 -24.23 5.53
C GLY A 446 -5.90 -24.93 5.80
N LEU A 447 -5.89 -26.26 6.05
CA LEU A 447 -7.09 -27.00 6.39
C LEU A 447 -7.76 -26.44 7.65
N MET A 448 -6.96 -26.10 8.67
CA MET A 448 -7.48 -25.50 9.90
C MET A 448 -8.08 -24.11 9.67
N ALA A 449 -7.46 -23.30 8.81
CA ALA A 449 -7.99 -21.98 8.42
C ALA A 449 -9.34 -22.11 7.70
N MET A 450 -9.46 -23.08 6.78
CA MET A 450 -10.73 -23.38 6.11
C MET A 450 -11.82 -23.78 7.11
N ARG A 451 -11.50 -24.67 8.07
CA ARG A 451 -12.43 -25.08 9.12
C ARG A 451 -12.95 -23.92 9.96
N ARG A 452 -12.13 -22.89 10.18
CA ARG A 452 -12.51 -21.69 10.95
C ARG A 452 -13.17 -20.61 10.13
N GLY A 453 -13.32 -20.78 8.80
CA GLY A 453 -13.86 -19.76 7.92
C GLY A 453 -12.96 -18.52 7.78
N GLU A 454 -11.64 -18.73 7.71
CA GLU A 454 -10.63 -17.67 7.66
C GLU A 454 -10.01 -17.51 6.27
N ALA A 455 -10.32 -18.40 5.35
CA ALA A 455 -9.79 -18.38 3.99
C ALA A 455 -10.88 -18.74 2.97
N HIS A 456 -10.74 -18.22 1.77
CA HIS A 456 -11.56 -18.61 0.62
C HIS A 456 -11.04 -19.89 -0.02
N ILE A 457 -9.72 -20.03 -0.08
CA ILE A 457 -9.03 -21.20 -0.62
C ILE A 457 -7.83 -21.57 0.25
N ALA A 458 -7.47 -22.85 0.27
CA ALA A 458 -6.25 -23.31 0.92
C ALA A 458 -5.44 -24.22 0.00
N GLY A 459 -4.17 -23.84 -0.26
CA GLY A 459 -3.22 -24.70 -0.96
C GLY A 459 -2.83 -25.89 -0.11
N THR A 460 -3.01 -27.11 -0.62
CA THR A 460 -2.73 -28.36 0.10
C THR A 460 -2.13 -29.44 -0.80
N HIS A 461 -1.21 -30.25 -0.23
CA HIS A 461 -0.52 -31.36 -0.90
C HIS A 461 -0.11 -32.42 0.15
N LEU A 462 -1.05 -32.85 0.97
CA LEU A 462 -0.83 -33.84 2.02
C LEU A 462 -1.02 -35.24 1.46
N ILE A 463 0.01 -36.06 1.50
CA ILE A 463 -0.06 -37.48 1.18
C ILE A 463 -0.47 -38.28 2.41
N ASP A 464 -1.40 -39.19 2.25
CA ASP A 464 -1.79 -40.14 3.29
C ASP A 464 -0.90 -41.37 3.22
N GLU A 465 -0.26 -41.71 4.34
CA GLU A 465 0.74 -42.78 4.40
C GLU A 465 0.15 -44.19 4.16
N GLU A 466 -1.13 -44.41 4.49
CA GLU A 466 -1.78 -45.70 4.36
C GLU A 466 -2.32 -45.93 2.95
N THR A 467 -2.93 -44.93 2.37
CA THR A 467 -3.64 -45.04 1.07
C THR A 467 -2.79 -44.58 -0.11
N GLY A 468 -1.80 -43.71 0.12
CA GLY A 468 -1.06 -43.02 -0.95
C GLY A 468 -1.85 -41.91 -1.65
N GLU A 469 -3.08 -41.62 -1.20
CA GLU A 469 -3.93 -40.58 -1.78
C GLU A 469 -3.56 -39.20 -1.24
N TYR A 470 -3.67 -38.17 -2.11
CA TYR A 470 -3.43 -36.79 -1.72
C TYR A 470 -4.72 -36.13 -1.21
N ASN A 471 -4.58 -35.31 -0.17
CA ASN A 471 -5.54 -34.34 0.35
C ASN A 471 -6.89 -34.91 0.83
N VAL A 472 -7.58 -35.75 0.07
CA VAL A 472 -8.93 -36.26 0.35
C VAL A 472 -9.04 -36.92 1.73
N PRO A 473 -8.11 -37.82 2.16
CA PRO A 473 -8.18 -38.46 3.47
C PRO A 473 -8.10 -37.42 4.61
N TYR A 474 -7.31 -36.37 4.45
CA TYR A 474 -7.19 -35.31 5.45
C TYR A 474 -8.43 -34.43 5.54
N VAL A 475 -9.04 -34.08 4.38
CA VAL A 475 -10.32 -33.36 4.35
C VAL A 475 -11.38 -34.16 5.10
N LYS A 476 -11.53 -35.44 4.78
CA LYS A 476 -12.51 -36.33 5.43
C LYS A 476 -12.30 -36.50 6.93
N ARG A 477 -11.05 -36.44 7.43
CA ARG A 477 -10.74 -36.60 8.87
C ARG A 477 -10.91 -35.31 9.66
N LEU A 478 -10.68 -34.15 9.06
CA LEU A 478 -10.51 -32.89 9.77
C LEU A 478 -11.62 -31.88 9.55
N LEU A 479 -12.40 -32.04 8.48
CA LEU A 479 -13.45 -31.12 8.05
C LEU A 479 -14.79 -31.89 7.91
N ASP A 480 -15.89 -31.14 7.72
CA ASP A 480 -17.13 -31.71 7.27
C ASP A 480 -17.07 -31.89 5.73
N PRO A 481 -16.96 -33.11 5.22
CA PRO A 481 -16.66 -33.30 3.80
C PRO A 481 -17.71 -32.67 2.86
N GLU A 482 -18.99 -32.63 3.25
CA GLU A 482 -20.08 -32.15 2.42
C GLU A 482 -19.98 -30.66 2.08
N ASP A 483 -19.17 -29.91 2.82
CA ASP A 483 -18.99 -28.46 2.64
C ASP A 483 -17.82 -28.09 1.73
N TYR A 484 -16.99 -29.07 1.29
CA TYR A 484 -15.71 -28.77 0.66
C TYR A 484 -15.50 -29.48 -0.67
N ALA A 485 -14.67 -28.83 -1.52
CA ALA A 485 -14.15 -29.38 -2.77
C ALA A 485 -12.64 -29.14 -2.90
N LEU A 486 -12.01 -29.96 -3.72
CA LEU A 486 -10.61 -29.83 -4.12
C LEU A 486 -10.56 -29.53 -5.63
N VAL A 487 -9.88 -28.43 -5.98
CA VAL A 487 -9.59 -28.04 -7.36
C VAL A 487 -8.10 -28.23 -7.59
N ASN A 488 -7.72 -29.03 -8.57
CA ASN A 488 -6.30 -29.20 -8.89
C ASN A 488 -5.73 -27.92 -9.46
N LEU A 489 -4.62 -27.45 -8.87
CA LEU A 489 -3.84 -26.35 -9.42
C LEU A 489 -2.74 -26.88 -10.33
N VAL A 490 -1.90 -27.79 -9.80
CA VAL A 490 -0.77 -28.38 -10.52
C VAL A 490 -0.41 -29.74 -9.93
N HIS A 491 0.20 -30.61 -10.75
CA HIS A 491 1.11 -31.65 -10.27
C HIS A 491 2.54 -31.12 -10.40
N ARG A 492 3.41 -31.38 -9.41
CA ARG A 492 4.76 -30.83 -9.40
C ARG A 492 5.79 -31.82 -8.89
N GLU A 493 7.01 -31.75 -9.43
CA GLU A 493 8.12 -32.58 -9.03
C GLU A 493 8.70 -32.09 -7.70
N GLN A 494 8.83 -33.00 -6.72
CA GLN A 494 9.58 -32.83 -5.50
C GLN A 494 10.91 -33.58 -5.57
N GLY A 495 11.94 -33.01 -4.97
CA GLY A 495 13.26 -33.61 -4.92
C GLY A 495 14.27 -32.81 -4.12
N PHE A 496 15.50 -33.28 -4.14
CA PHE A 496 16.60 -32.58 -3.49
C PHE A 496 17.13 -31.46 -4.38
N ILE A 497 17.16 -30.26 -3.80
CA ILE A 497 17.80 -29.07 -4.36
C ILE A 497 19.25 -29.10 -3.91
N VAL A 498 20.18 -29.06 -4.88
CA VAL A 498 21.62 -29.16 -4.65
C VAL A 498 22.37 -28.11 -5.48
N LEU A 499 23.61 -27.82 -5.11
CA LEU A 499 24.46 -26.92 -5.89
C LEU A 499 24.72 -27.50 -7.30
N PRO A 500 25.03 -26.64 -8.30
CA PRO A 500 25.34 -27.08 -9.67
C PRO A 500 26.39 -28.18 -9.69
N ASN A 501 26.16 -29.19 -10.55
CA ASN A 501 26.93 -30.43 -10.68
C ASN A 501 26.89 -31.35 -9.44
N ASN A 502 25.96 -31.15 -8.52
CA ASN A 502 25.76 -32.00 -7.33
C ASN A 502 27.05 -32.41 -6.63
N PRO A 503 27.84 -31.47 -6.10
CA PRO A 503 29.23 -31.74 -5.65
C PRO A 503 29.29 -32.72 -4.47
N ARG A 504 28.18 -32.91 -3.76
CA ARG A 504 28.04 -33.87 -2.66
C ARG A 504 27.52 -35.23 -3.09
N SER A 505 27.21 -35.40 -4.39
CA SER A 505 26.68 -36.65 -4.95
C SER A 505 25.46 -37.19 -4.17
N ILE A 506 24.50 -36.29 -3.90
CA ILE A 506 23.23 -36.64 -3.25
C ILE A 506 22.37 -37.41 -4.26
N THR A 507 21.91 -38.60 -3.89
CA THR A 507 21.10 -39.50 -4.73
C THR A 507 19.77 -39.90 -4.05
N GLY A 508 19.66 -39.75 -2.73
CA GLY A 508 18.47 -40.14 -2.00
C GLY A 508 18.51 -39.80 -0.50
N PHE A 509 17.46 -40.16 0.19
CA PHE A 509 17.30 -39.85 1.63
C PHE A 509 18.38 -40.46 2.52
N GLY A 510 18.97 -41.62 2.10
CA GLY A 510 20.05 -42.24 2.86
C GLY A 510 21.34 -41.38 2.92
N ASP A 511 21.54 -40.45 1.99
CA ASP A 511 22.71 -39.57 2.00
C ASP A 511 22.62 -38.48 3.09
N LEU A 512 21.42 -38.18 3.60
CA LEU A 512 21.19 -37.12 4.58
C LEU A 512 21.82 -37.39 5.96
N VAL A 513 22.17 -38.65 6.26
CA VAL A 513 22.83 -39.01 7.52
C VAL A 513 24.36 -38.90 7.46
N ARG A 514 24.92 -38.58 6.32
CA ARG A 514 26.36 -38.39 6.15
C ARG A 514 26.83 -37.19 6.96
N SER A 515 27.93 -37.30 7.66
CA SER A 515 28.49 -36.28 8.53
C SER A 515 28.97 -35.01 7.80
N ASP A 516 29.27 -35.14 6.50
CA ASP A 516 29.71 -34.05 5.61
C ASP A 516 28.55 -33.31 4.94
N ILE A 517 27.30 -33.68 5.21
CA ILE A 517 26.08 -33.07 4.64
C ILE A 517 25.38 -32.21 5.68
N ALA A 518 25.08 -30.97 5.33
CA ALA A 518 24.19 -30.07 6.04
C ALA A 518 22.87 -29.93 5.27
N PHE A 519 21.77 -30.31 5.90
CA PHE A 519 20.43 -30.27 5.33
C PHE A 519 19.66 -29.04 5.81
N VAL A 520 18.80 -28.49 4.96
CA VAL A 520 17.79 -27.48 5.32
C VAL A 520 16.42 -28.05 5.06
N ASN A 521 15.54 -27.90 6.04
CA ASN A 521 14.22 -28.49 6.06
C ASN A 521 13.12 -27.47 5.76
N ARG A 522 11.92 -27.98 5.51
CA ARG A 522 10.70 -27.17 5.52
C ARG A 522 10.12 -27.11 6.93
N GLN A 523 9.36 -26.06 7.22
CA GLN A 523 8.65 -25.88 8.48
C GLN A 523 7.74 -27.08 8.82
N ARG A 524 7.48 -27.29 10.10
CA ARG A 524 6.52 -28.31 10.56
C ARG A 524 5.14 -28.08 9.95
N GLY A 525 4.49 -29.16 9.52
CA GLY A 525 3.16 -29.11 8.87
C GLY A 525 3.20 -28.82 7.37
N ALA A 526 4.37 -28.63 6.76
CA ALA A 526 4.51 -28.61 5.31
C ALA A 526 4.45 -30.04 4.75
N GLY A 527 3.77 -30.26 3.61
CA GLY A 527 3.67 -31.60 2.97
C GLY A 527 5.05 -32.18 2.61
N THR A 528 5.98 -31.35 2.15
CA THR A 528 7.39 -31.74 1.90
C THR A 528 8.07 -32.27 3.17
N ARG A 529 7.75 -31.72 4.34
CA ARG A 529 8.26 -32.22 5.62
C ARG A 529 7.64 -33.57 5.96
N VAL A 530 6.33 -33.74 5.72
CA VAL A 530 5.64 -35.04 5.92
C VAL A 530 6.27 -36.10 5.00
N LEU A 531 6.53 -35.78 3.73
CA LEU A 531 7.23 -36.67 2.80
C LEU A 531 8.62 -37.06 3.33
N LEU A 532 9.40 -36.10 3.82
CA LEU A 532 10.73 -36.39 4.40
C LEU A 532 10.62 -37.37 5.57
N ASP A 533 9.75 -37.06 6.52
CA ASP A 533 9.59 -37.85 7.75
C ASP A 533 9.11 -39.29 7.43
N MET A 534 8.20 -39.44 6.47
CA MET A 534 7.74 -40.72 5.94
C MET A 534 8.90 -41.53 5.33
N GLU A 535 9.69 -40.91 4.44
CA GLU A 535 10.79 -41.62 3.76
C GLU A 535 11.94 -41.98 4.69
N LEU A 536 12.27 -41.09 5.66
CA LEU A 536 13.22 -41.44 6.73
C LEU A 536 12.73 -42.61 7.57
N GLY A 537 11.42 -42.64 7.92
CA GLY A 537 10.79 -43.74 8.65
C GLY A 537 10.87 -45.08 7.89
N LYS A 538 10.61 -45.09 6.57
CA LYS A 538 10.76 -46.29 5.71
C LYS A 538 12.18 -46.85 5.73
N LEU A 539 13.18 -45.95 5.81
CA LEU A 539 14.60 -46.35 5.88
C LEU A 539 15.08 -46.66 7.30
N GLY A 540 14.23 -46.50 8.33
CA GLY A 540 14.62 -46.66 9.72
C GLY A 540 15.61 -45.62 10.24
N ILE A 541 15.63 -44.42 9.59
CA ILE A 541 16.52 -43.31 9.95
C ILE A 541 15.82 -42.42 10.98
N ASP A 542 16.45 -42.25 12.15
CA ASP A 542 15.98 -41.28 13.14
C ASP A 542 16.34 -39.85 12.67
N SER A 543 15.39 -38.94 12.76
CA SER A 543 15.56 -37.55 12.33
C SER A 543 16.70 -36.80 13.03
N SER A 544 17.09 -37.22 14.25
CA SER A 544 18.26 -36.67 14.96
C SER A 544 19.60 -36.98 14.30
N GLN A 545 19.64 -37.97 13.41
CA GLN A 545 20.84 -38.31 12.61
C GLN A 545 21.07 -37.36 11.43
N VAL A 546 20.03 -36.60 11.04
CA VAL A 546 20.11 -35.63 9.91
C VAL A 546 20.59 -34.28 10.44
N LYS A 547 21.83 -33.93 10.11
CA LYS A 547 22.41 -32.64 10.51
C LYS A 547 21.69 -31.50 9.80
N GLY A 548 21.05 -30.61 10.56
CA GLY A 548 20.26 -29.50 10.04
C GLY A 548 18.76 -29.80 9.93
N TYR A 549 18.28 -30.95 10.43
CA TYR A 549 16.84 -31.28 10.45
C TYR A 549 15.97 -30.23 11.15
N SER A 550 16.49 -29.51 12.14
CA SER A 550 15.81 -28.42 12.85
C SER A 550 16.03 -27.05 12.19
N HIS A 551 16.85 -26.94 11.13
CA HIS A 551 16.99 -25.71 10.35
C HIS A 551 15.81 -25.62 9.38
N GLU A 552 14.84 -24.76 9.67
CA GLU A 552 13.56 -24.70 8.96
C GLU A 552 13.44 -23.43 8.09
N GLU A 553 12.98 -23.61 6.86
CA GLU A 553 12.62 -22.56 5.94
C GLU A 553 11.11 -22.60 5.61
N TYR A 554 10.49 -21.41 5.46
CA TYR A 554 9.05 -21.28 5.31
C TYR A 554 8.55 -21.42 3.86
N THR A 555 9.44 -21.32 2.86
CA THR A 555 9.11 -21.42 1.44
C THR A 555 10.10 -22.33 0.72
N HIS A 556 9.71 -22.87 -0.44
CA HIS A 556 10.64 -23.63 -1.30
C HIS A 556 11.78 -22.73 -1.80
N MET A 557 11.51 -21.46 -2.08
CA MET A 557 12.54 -20.48 -2.44
C MET A 557 13.52 -20.21 -1.30
N GLY A 558 13.07 -20.22 -0.03
CA GLY A 558 13.95 -20.12 1.13
C GLY A 558 14.91 -21.30 1.23
N VAL A 559 14.42 -22.53 0.99
CA VAL A 559 15.26 -23.72 0.93
C VAL A 559 16.30 -23.59 -0.20
N ALA A 560 15.87 -23.22 -1.40
CA ALA A 560 16.76 -23.04 -2.54
C ALA A 560 17.80 -21.93 -2.27
N ALA A 561 17.41 -20.82 -1.65
CA ALA A 561 18.32 -19.74 -1.28
C ALA A 561 19.35 -20.19 -0.23
N SER A 562 18.96 -21.01 0.75
CA SER A 562 19.86 -21.57 1.75
C SER A 562 20.91 -22.49 1.14
N VAL A 563 20.55 -23.24 0.09
CA VAL A 563 21.51 -24.04 -0.68
C VAL A 563 22.40 -23.13 -1.55
N ALA A 564 21.83 -22.17 -2.28
CA ALA A 564 22.57 -21.28 -3.17
C ALA A 564 23.64 -20.47 -2.45
N ASN A 565 23.38 -20.04 -1.22
CA ASN A 565 24.32 -19.23 -0.42
C ASN A 565 25.28 -20.06 0.45
N GLY A 566 25.18 -21.41 0.41
CA GLY A 566 26.05 -22.34 1.16
C GLY A 566 25.72 -22.49 2.63
N ALA A 567 24.55 -22.04 3.09
CA ALA A 567 24.07 -22.29 4.46
C ALA A 567 23.66 -23.75 4.67
N ALA A 568 23.35 -24.45 3.58
CA ALA A 568 23.12 -25.90 3.53
C ALA A 568 23.71 -26.50 2.25
N ASP A 569 24.03 -27.80 2.28
CA ASP A 569 24.50 -28.55 1.10
C ASP A 569 23.33 -29.06 0.26
N VAL A 570 22.20 -29.35 0.91
CA VAL A 570 21.00 -29.93 0.30
C VAL A 570 19.74 -29.54 1.06
N GLY A 571 18.63 -29.40 0.33
CA GLY A 571 17.30 -29.22 0.90
C GLY A 571 16.25 -29.96 0.07
N LEU A 572 15.10 -30.32 0.69
CA LEU A 572 13.99 -30.94 -0.03
C LEU A 572 13.01 -29.84 -0.49
N GLY A 573 12.71 -29.80 -1.77
CA GLY A 573 11.85 -28.76 -2.35
C GLY A 573 11.27 -29.14 -3.71
N ILE A 574 10.73 -28.15 -4.41
CA ILE A 574 10.16 -28.31 -5.76
C ILE A 574 11.17 -27.94 -6.84
N HIS A 575 11.08 -28.58 -8.01
CA HIS A 575 11.99 -28.37 -9.13
C HIS A 575 12.06 -26.90 -9.58
N SER A 576 10.93 -26.22 -9.68
CA SER A 576 10.88 -24.81 -10.07
C SER A 576 11.68 -23.88 -9.15
N ALA A 577 11.80 -24.20 -7.86
CA ALA A 577 12.63 -23.40 -6.94
C ALA A 577 14.14 -23.59 -7.21
N ALA A 578 14.55 -24.78 -7.60
CA ALA A 578 15.93 -25.04 -8.04
C ALA A 578 16.25 -24.28 -9.33
N VAL A 579 15.37 -24.38 -10.34
CA VAL A 579 15.51 -23.67 -11.63
C VAL A 579 15.62 -22.15 -11.43
N ALA A 580 14.79 -21.57 -10.57
CA ALA A 580 14.77 -20.12 -10.31
C ALA A 580 16.11 -19.57 -9.79
N LEU A 581 16.91 -20.37 -9.11
CA LEU A 581 18.22 -19.99 -8.57
C LEU A 581 19.41 -20.66 -9.27
N ASN A 582 19.19 -21.27 -10.45
CA ASN A 582 20.20 -21.98 -11.24
C ASN A 582 20.91 -23.09 -10.42
N LEU A 583 20.13 -23.85 -9.65
CA LEU A 583 20.57 -25.01 -8.87
C LEU A 583 20.21 -26.30 -9.59
N ASP A 584 20.93 -27.37 -9.27
CA ASP A 584 20.60 -28.72 -9.76
C ASP A 584 19.53 -29.37 -8.87
N PHE A 585 18.84 -30.35 -9.45
CA PHE A 585 17.70 -31.00 -8.83
C PHE A 585 17.79 -32.53 -8.98
N VAL A 586 17.58 -33.26 -7.89
CA VAL A 586 17.48 -34.72 -7.87
C VAL A 586 16.03 -35.10 -7.59
N PRO A 587 15.27 -35.57 -8.59
CA PRO A 587 13.84 -35.84 -8.43
C PRO A 587 13.61 -37.03 -7.48
N VAL A 588 12.57 -36.91 -6.64
CA VAL A 588 12.18 -37.94 -5.67
C VAL A 588 10.75 -38.43 -5.91
N SER A 589 9.81 -37.51 -6.08
CA SER A 589 8.40 -37.85 -6.27
C SER A 589 7.64 -36.74 -7.00
N THR A 590 6.46 -37.07 -7.50
CA THR A 590 5.49 -36.07 -7.99
C THR A 590 4.39 -35.94 -6.94
N GLU A 591 4.04 -34.71 -6.62
CA GLU A 591 2.95 -34.43 -5.68
C GLU A 591 1.79 -33.70 -6.35
N GLN A 592 0.59 -33.95 -5.87
CA GLN A 592 -0.62 -33.28 -6.28
C GLN A 592 -0.87 -32.07 -5.39
N TYR A 593 -0.89 -30.88 -5.98
CA TYR A 593 -1.17 -29.62 -5.29
C TYR A 593 -2.56 -29.10 -5.67
N ASP A 594 -3.46 -29.10 -4.70
CA ASP A 594 -4.84 -28.70 -4.86
C ASP A 594 -5.18 -27.43 -4.07
N LEU A 595 -6.21 -26.75 -4.53
CA LEU A 595 -6.88 -25.67 -3.82
C LEU A 595 -8.14 -26.26 -3.15
N LEU A 596 -8.11 -26.37 -1.83
CA LEU A 596 -9.29 -26.67 -1.02
C LEU A 596 -10.16 -25.41 -0.96
N THR A 597 -11.45 -25.56 -1.19
CA THR A 597 -12.43 -24.46 -1.13
C THR A 597 -13.75 -24.92 -0.56
N THR A 598 -14.57 -24.00 -0.07
CA THR A 598 -15.94 -24.31 0.34
C THR A 598 -16.86 -24.42 -0.88
N ARG A 599 -17.97 -25.16 -0.72
CA ARG A 599 -19.02 -25.25 -1.74
C ARG A 599 -19.54 -23.87 -2.12
N GLU A 600 -19.85 -23.01 -1.14
CA GLU A 600 -20.36 -21.66 -1.37
C GLU A 600 -19.37 -20.81 -2.20
N PHE A 601 -18.09 -20.84 -1.84
CA PHE A 601 -17.09 -20.06 -2.56
C PHE A 601 -16.80 -20.63 -3.95
N LEU A 602 -16.89 -21.96 -4.14
CA LEU A 602 -16.72 -22.61 -5.45
C LEU A 602 -17.70 -22.07 -6.49
N GLU A 603 -18.93 -21.74 -6.06
CA GLU A 603 -19.99 -21.20 -6.92
C GLU A 603 -19.93 -19.67 -7.08
N SER A 604 -19.02 -18.98 -6.40
CA SER A 604 -18.91 -17.52 -6.39
C SER A 604 -18.32 -16.93 -7.68
N GLU A 605 -18.62 -15.67 -7.96
CA GLU A 605 -18.02 -14.91 -9.07
C GLU A 605 -16.49 -14.82 -8.95
N MET A 606 -15.96 -14.67 -7.73
CA MET A 606 -14.51 -14.60 -7.48
C MET A 606 -13.82 -15.93 -7.82
N MET A 607 -14.42 -17.06 -7.45
CA MET A 607 -13.86 -18.36 -7.81
C MET A 607 -14.00 -18.66 -9.31
N ASN A 608 -15.09 -18.26 -9.94
CA ASN A 608 -15.26 -18.37 -11.39
C ASN A 608 -14.18 -17.57 -12.14
N ALA A 609 -13.87 -16.36 -11.70
CA ALA A 609 -12.78 -15.54 -12.25
C ALA A 609 -11.42 -16.23 -12.05
N LEU A 610 -11.16 -16.76 -10.85
CA LEU A 610 -9.94 -17.50 -10.54
C LEU A 610 -9.77 -18.73 -11.44
N LEU A 611 -10.82 -19.53 -11.61
CA LEU A 611 -10.83 -20.73 -12.46
C LEU A 611 -10.64 -20.37 -13.95
N ALA A 612 -11.21 -19.27 -14.41
CA ALA A 612 -11.01 -18.81 -15.79
C ALA A 612 -9.53 -18.50 -16.05
N VAL A 613 -8.85 -17.87 -15.08
CA VAL A 613 -7.39 -17.61 -15.16
C VAL A 613 -6.59 -18.91 -15.11
N ILE A 614 -6.88 -19.80 -14.16
CA ILE A 614 -6.18 -21.10 -14.01
C ILE A 614 -6.27 -21.93 -15.29
N ARG A 615 -7.40 -21.89 -15.98
CA ARG A 615 -7.64 -22.65 -17.21
C ARG A 615 -7.08 -22.01 -18.47
N SER A 616 -6.63 -20.74 -18.40
CA SER A 616 -6.13 -20.01 -19.57
C SER A 616 -4.82 -20.60 -20.09
N ASP A 617 -4.64 -20.59 -21.40
CA ASP A 617 -3.42 -21.09 -22.05
C ASP A 617 -2.19 -20.27 -21.65
N GLU A 618 -2.37 -18.97 -21.40
CA GLU A 618 -1.30 -18.08 -21.00
C GLU A 618 -0.78 -18.40 -19.59
N PHE A 619 -1.67 -18.64 -18.61
CA PHE A 619 -1.28 -19.11 -17.28
C PHE A 619 -0.56 -20.45 -17.36
N LYS A 620 -1.16 -21.42 -18.08
CA LYS A 620 -0.59 -22.77 -18.25
C LYS A 620 0.81 -22.74 -18.87
N SER A 621 0.98 -22.00 -19.97
CA SER A 621 2.28 -21.88 -20.62
C SER A 621 3.35 -21.23 -19.72
N THR A 622 2.97 -20.24 -18.93
CA THR A 622 3.85 -19.57 -17.98
C THR A 622 4.30 -20.52 -16.86
N VAL A 623 3.37 -21.30 -16.30
CA VAL A 623 3.68 -22.27 -15.24
C VAL A 623 4.57 -23.42 -15.78
N LEU A 624 4.29 -23.93 -16.98
CA LEU A 624 5.11 -24.95 -17.62
C LEU A 624 6.55 -24.46 -17.86
N ALA A 625 6.74 -23.19 -18.22
CA ALA A 625 8.05 -22.60 -18.45
C ALA A 625 8.92 -22.53 -17.18
N MET A 626 8.33 -22.63 -15.98
CA MET A 626 9.07 -22.66 -14.71
C MET A 626 9.76 -24.01 -14.44
N GLY A 627 9.36 -25.07 -15.15
CA GLY A 627 9.90 -26.43 -15.02
C GLY A 627 9.32 -27.24 -13.87
N GLY A 628 9.22 -28.55 -14.08
CA GLY A 628 8.77 -29.51 -13.06
C GLY A 628 7.27 -29.48 -12.73
N TYR A 629 6.45 -28.96 -13.65
CA TYR A 629 4.98 -28.94 -13.51
C TYR A 629 4.29 -29.80 -14.57
N ASP A 630 3.26 -30.55 -14.17
CA ASP A 630 2.27 -31.18 -15.04
C ASP A 630 0.90 -30.53 -14.78
N LEU A 631 0.26 -30.09 -15.85
CA LEU A 631 -1.00 -29.32 -15.84
C LEU A 631 -2.19 -30.09 -16.42
N SER A 632 -2.12 -31.42 -16.48
CA SER A 632 -3.14 -32.28 -17.09
C SER A 632 -4.52 -32.15 -16.41
N ASP A 633 -4.55 -31.89 -15.11
CA ASP A 633 -5.77 -31.73 -14.32
C ASP A 633 -6.03 -30.28 -13.87
N THR A 634 -5.19 -29.34 -14.27
CA THR A 634 -5.27 -27.94 -13.85
C THR A 634 -6.64 -27.32 -14.09
N GLY A 635 -7.24 -26.81 -12.99
CA GLY A 635 -8.55 -26.17 -12.98
C GLY A 635 -9.75 -27.15 -12.98
N LYS A 636 -9.52 -28.48 -12.84
CA LYS A 636 -10.58 -29.46 -12.64
C LYS A 636 -10.91 -29.59 -11.15
N VAL A 637 -12.20 -29.78 -10.84
CA VAL A 637 -12.64 -30.25 -9.52
C VAL A 637 -12.29 -31.74 -9.46
N VAL A 638 -11.25 -32.08 -8.68
CA VAL A 638 -10.78 -33.46 -8.57
C VAL A 638 -11.48 -34.24 -7.47
N TRP A 639 -12.12 -33.54 -6.57
CA TRP A 639 -12.96 -34.14 -5.53
C TRP A 639 -13.97 -33.12 -4.98
N GLN A 640 -15.16 -33.58 -4.65
CA GLN A 640 -16.17 -32.84 -3.90
C GLN A 640 -16.90 -33.79 -2.94
N GLY A 641 -17.28 -33.29 -1.76
CA GLY A 641 -17.87 -34.12 -0.71
C GLY A 641 -19.39 -34.28 -0.81
N TRP A 642 -20.06 -33.49 -1.65
CA TRP A 642 -21.51 -33.57 -1.89
C TRP A 642 -21.83 -34.35 -3.16
N ALA A 643 -23.05 -34.92 -3.23
CA ALA A 643 -23.55 -35.57 -4.46
C ALA A 643 -23.70 -34.55 -5.59
N SER A 644 -23.29 -34.96 -6.79
CA SER A 644 -23.38 -34.18 -8.03
C SER A 644 -24.85 -33.92 -8.41
#